data_55df41cadf447bbbb0c34f2fd62e7d13
#
_entry.id   55df41cadf447bbbb0c34f2fd62e7d13
#
_cell.length_a   1.000
_cell.length_b   1.000
_cell.length_c   1.000
_cell.angle_alpha   90.00
_cell.angle_beta   90.00
_cell.angle_gamma   90.00
#
_symmetry.space_group_name_H-M   'P 1'
#
loop_
_entity.id
_entity.type
_entity.pdbx_description
1 polymer ?
#
loop_
_entity_poly.entity_id
_entity_poly.type
_entity_poly.pdbx_seq_one_letter_code
_entity_poly.pdbx_strand_id
1 'polypeptide(L)'
;MCGVSIRRQGGHLFVRRTVAGIGVVAMIVGMPSMATEAQAAQKSCESAGLSSSIESSGQQYALISDVRINYGDEAEPEEYSSLAYAKVMGSGWNLGNSFDSVGTDLSEPDQGEVSWGNPQVTKELIRSVKSKGFTSIRIPMTAYRRYTEVVDAATGTTKTVLDEQWLERYREVVDWAVDEGLHVMIDIHHDSWLWAKNWNGDTNAAEYIRFSDLWKQMASYFADEPELVSFETLNEPQFSQGDAQEKLNALNKAAYDIIRATPGNEQRMIVIPTVETAYGDDRLKATRDFIQKDLHNDPYVMATVHYYSEWVYSANLGITGFDEDLYGGSQPYNPRNSMENFFQRVNAVFTTSGIGTVIGEYGLLAYDSASDNALQAGEEQKYYEYMGHMAREHGIAAMFWDNGSGIDRNDADYSWKKPLAGDVIQASTTGRSSYATGLDTVYIENRPDADISIPLALNGNSFIGIDGLTEGGEYTYDSQQSAVVLKADYLASVFDARKGNGLLADLTLRFSAGAPWHEYVMKSGVPTVDADRLAAGTRENGLDIALDFAGNEFKSITTYQNGNKVGPNSGWWKYLQNGSAVVVHDNTADHSLGSVTLTPSFFADATVQDGQITLEITFQSGKILELTVEISNGVARVQTTI
;
A
#
# COMPACT_ATOMS: atom_id res chain seq x y z
N MET A 1 -34.89 -5.19 0.11
CA MET A 1 -35.87 -4.16 -0.32
C MET A 1 -35.48 -3.63 -1.69
N CYS A 2 -36.42 -3.41 -2.58
CA CYS A 2 -36.14 -2.89 -3.91
C CYS A 2 -36.44 -1.38 -3.89
N GLY A 3 -35.44 -0.54 -3.91
CA GLY A 3 -35.58 0.91 -3.98
C GLY A 3 -35.15 1.43 -5.36
N VAL A 4 -35.89 2.34 -5.95
CA VAL A 4 -35.53 3.02 -7.21
C VAL A 4 -35.40 4.49 -6.90
N SER A 5 -34.22 5.06 -7.14
CA SER A 5 -33.97 6.50 -7.03
C SER A 5 -33.67 7.06 -8.42
N ILE A 6 -34.27 8.21 -8.77
CA ILE A 6 -34.09 8.86 -10.06
C ILE A 6 -33.52 10.26 -9.84
N ARG A 7 -32.40 10.56 -10.48
CA ARG A 7 -31.70 11.85 -10.39
C ARG A 7 -31.48 12.48 -11.78
N ARG A 8 -31.50 13.77 -11.86
CA ARG A 8 -31.22 14.55 -13.09
C ARG A 8 -30.00 15.44 -12.86
N GLN A 9 -28.96 15.28 -13.65
CA GLN A 9 -27.78 16.12 -13.61
C GLN A 9 -27.33 16.40 -15.05
N GLY A 10 -27.11 17.67 -15.39
CA GLY A 10 -26.58 18.09 -16.68
C GLY A 10 -27.33 17.59 -17.93
N GLY A 11 -28.65 17.42 -17.87
CA GLY A 11 -29.45 16.95 -19.01
C GLY A 11 -29.62 15.44 -19.13
N HIS A 12 -29.02 14.65 -18.23
CA HIS A 12 -29.17 13.20 -18.20
C HIS A 12 -29.95 12.75 -16.96
N LEU A 13 -30.65 11.61 -17.10
CA LEU A 13 -31.43 11.01 -16.02
C LEU A 13 -30.75 9.69 -15.59
N PHE A 14 -30.46 9.55 -14.30
CA PHE A 14 -29.89 8.31 -13.73
C PHE A 14 -30.95 7.58 -12.92
N VAL A 15 -31.08 6.29 -13.15
CA VAL A 15 -31.93 5.40 -12.36
C VAL A 15 -31.04 4.40 -11.64
N ARG A 16 -31.02 4.45 -10.31
CA ARG A 16 -30.30 3.46 -9.49
C ARG A 16 -31.29 2.42 -8.95
N ARG A 17 -30.94 1.18 -9.12
CA ARG A 17 -31.70 0.04 -8.62
C ARG A 17 -30.81 -0.79 -7.71
N THR A 18 -31.29 -1.09 -6.51
CA THR A 18 -30.60 -1.98 -5.58
C THR A 18 -31.46 -3.24 -5.39
N VAL A 19 -30.91 -4.37 -5.75
CA VAL A 19 -31.41 -5.70 -5.38
C VAL A 19 -30.34 -6.29 -4.50
N ALA A 20 -30.71 -6.95 -3.41
CA ALA A 20 -29.76 -7.47 -2.42
C ALA A 20 -28.44 -7.98 -3.04
N GLY A 21 -27.34 -7.25 -2.81
CA GLY A 21 -26.00 -7.62 -3.21
C GLY A 21 -25.51 -7.16 -4.59
N ILE A 22 -26.33 -6.61 -5.48
CA ILE A 22 -25.89 -6.15 -6.80
C ILE A 22 -26.54 -4.81 -7.15
N GLY A 23 -25.73 -3.78 -7.29
CA GLY A 23 -26.18 -2.46 -7.77
C GLY A 23 -26.07 -2.41 -9.30
N VAL A 24 -27.19 -2.23 -10.00
CA VAL A 24 -27.19 -1.98 -11.44
C VAL A 24 -27.50 -0.50 -11.67
N VAL A 25 -26.60 0.21 -12.33
CA VAL A 25 -26.79 1.57 -12.80
C VAL A 25 -27.18 1.52 -14.28
N ALA A 26 -28.38 1.97 -14.62
CA ALA A 26 -28.80 2.11 -16.00
C ALA A 26 -28.82 3.61 -16.35
N MET A 27 -28.13 3.98 -17.42
CA MET A 27 -28.16 5.33 -17.98
C MET A 27 -29.27 5.42 -19.02
N ILE A 28 -30.27 6.29 -18.78
CA ILE A 28 -31.35 6.54 -19.72
C ILE A 28 -31.07 7.84 -20.47
N VAL A 29 -30.64 7.71 -21.72
CA VAL A 29 -30.42 8.85 -22.62
C VAL A 29 -31.78 9.21 -23.28
N GLY A 30 -32.20 10.44 -23.11
CA GLY A 30 -33.49 10.99 -23.43
C GLY A 30 -34.17 10.46 -24.69
N MET A 31 -35.24 9.68 -24.48
CA MET A 31 -36.26 9.37 -25.48
C MET A 31 -37.69 9.53 -24.88
N PRO A 32 -38.69 9.76 -25.69
CA PRO A 32 -40.00 10.28 -25.23
C PRO A 32 -40.97 9.20 -24.71
N SER A 33 -40.52 8.26 -23.86
CA SER A 33 -41.45 7.39 -23.14
C SER A 33 -40.88 6.89 -21.79
N MET A 34 -40.67 7.84 -20.86
CA MET A 34 -40.22 7.50 -19.49
C MET A 34 -41.21 6.58 -18.72
N ALA A 35 -42.48 6.52 -19.15
CA ALA A 35 -43.48 5.66 -18.52
C ALA A 35 -43.23 4.16 -18.77
N THR A 36 -42.66 3.79 -19.90
CA THR A 36 -42.49 2.38 -20.30
C THR A 36 -41.33 1.69 -19.57
N GLU A 37 -40.24 2.42 -19.30
CA GLU A 37 -39.10 1.85 -18.60
C GLU A 37 -39.29 1.79 -17.08
N ALA A 38 -40.00 2.77 -16.51
CA ALA A 38 -40.43 2.71 -15.12
C ALA A 38 -41.40 1.54 -14.88
N GLN A 39 -42.30 1.25 -15.81
CA GLN A 39 -43.19 0.08 -15.75
C GLN A 39 -42.44 -1.25 -15.94
N ALA A 40 -41.40 -1.28 -16.77
CA ALA A 40 -40.56 -2.48 -16.94
C ALA A 40 -39.72 -2.78 -15.67
N ALA A 41 -39.22 -1.76 -15.00
CA ALA A 41 -38.52 -1.89 -13.71
C ALA A 41 -39.47 -2.37 -12.60
N GLN A 42 -40.70 -1.86 -12.55
CA GLN A 42 -41.74 -2.27 -11.61
C GLN A 42 -42.18 -3.74 -11.84
N LYS A 43 -42.43 -4.13 -13.08
CA LYS A 43 -42.79 -5.52 -13.43
C LYS A 43 -41.69 -6.54 -13.06
N SER A 44 -40.43 -6.17 -13.17
CA SER A 44 -39.34 -7.06 -12.81
C SER A 44 -39.13 -7.19 -11.29
N CYS A 45 -39.55 -6.21 -10.50
CA CYS A 45 -39.60 -6.32 -9.04
C CYS A 45 -40.76 -7.19 -8.58
N GLU A 46 -41.94 -7.06 -9.21
CA GLU A 46 -43.11 -7.89 -8.92
C GLU A 46 -42.87 -9.37 -9.27
N SER A 47 -42.15 -9.66 -10.36
CA SER A 47 -41.76 -11.03 -10.72
C SER A 47 -40.76 -11.68 -9.75
N ALA A 48 -40.07 -10.90 -8.95
CA ALA A 48 -39.16 -11.35 -7.90
C ALA A 48 -39.83 -11.44 -6.52
N GLY A 49 -41.16 -11.18 -6.43
CA GLY A 49 -41.93 -11.23 -5.17
C GLY A 49 -41.65 -10.06 -4.22
N LEU A 50 -41.08 -8.97 -4.73
CA LEU A 50 -40.71 -7.78 -3.96
C LEU A 50 -41.68 -6.63 -4.22
N SER A 51 -42.21 -5.98 -3.16
CA SER A 51 -43.05 -4.81 -3.31
C SER A 51 -42.21 -3.57 -3.65
N SER A 52 -42.64 -2.78 -4.65
CA SER A 52 -42.01 -1.51 -5.00
C SER A 52 -43.02 -0.38 -4.85
N SER A 53 -42.63 0.73 -4.25
CA SER A 53 -43.39 1.99 -4.30
C SER A 53 -42.64 2.96 -5.22
N ILE A 54 -43.34 3.54 -6.21
CA ILE A 54 -42.82 4.64 -7.03
C ILE A 54 -43.62 5.86 -6.63
N GLU A 55 -43.00 6.82 -5.97
CA GLU A 55 -43.58 8.13 -5.76
C GLU A 55 -43.25 9.05 -6.94
N SER A 56 -44.26 9.43 -7.70
CA SER A 56 -44.16 10.44 -8.73
C SER A 56 -44.71 11.76 -8.17
N SER A 57 -43.88 12.55 -7.55
CA SER A 57 -44.23 13.94 -7.26
C SER A 57 -43.11 14.85 -7.78
N GLY A 58 -43.51 15.86 -8.56
CA GLY A 58 -42.63 16.83 -9.22
C GLY A 58 -42.02 17.83 -8.25
N GLN A 59 -41.25 17.39 -7.26
CA GLN A 59 -40.52 18.27 -6.35
C GLN A 59 -39.05 17.88 -6.27
N GLN A 60 -38.25 18.91 -6.04
CA GLN A 60 -36.77 18.91 -5.92
C GLN A 60 -36.22 17.68 -5.20
N TYR A 61 -35.29 17.06 -5.87
CA TYR A 61 -34.57 15.88 -5.33
C TYR A 61 -33.58 16.35 -4.26
N ALA A 62 -33.63 15.68 -3.11
CA ALA A 62 -32.67 15.88 -2.03
C ALA A 62 -31.27 15.48 -2.45
N LEU A 63 -30.28 16.19 -1.95
CA LEU A 63 -28.89 15.88 -2.04
C LEU A 63 -28.58 14.46 -1.48
N ILE A 64 -27.44 13.94 -1.81
CA ILE A 64 -26.93 12.58 -1.46
C ILE A 64 -27.01 12.24 0.06
N SER A 65 -27.32 13.20 0.92
CA SER A 65 -27.59 13.00 2.35
C SER A 65 -28.64 11.92 2.67
N ASP A 66 -29.47 11.50 1.69
CA ASP A 66 -30.49 10.48 1.90
C ASP A 66 -30.10 9.05 1.44
N VAL A 67 -28.83 8.79 1.13
CA VAL A 67 -28.35 7.42 0.91
C VAL A 67 -28.20 6.71 2.25
N ARG A 68 -29.30 6.18 2.77
CA ARG A 68 -29.27 5.24 3.89
C ARG A 68 -28.62 3.94 3.42
N ILE A 69 -27.43 3.65 3.93
CA ILE A 69 -26.76 2.37 3.72
C ILE A 69 -27.53 1.33 4.54
N ASN A 70 -28.16 0.39 3.87
CA ASN A 70 -28.94 -0.67 4.52
C ASN A 70 -27.98 -1.81 4.92
N TYR A 71 -27.60 -1.86 6.16
CA TYR A 71 -26.82 -2.95 6.76
C TYR A 71 -27.80 -4.05 7.17
N GLY A 72 -27.96 -5.11 6.42
CA GLY A 72 -28.78 -6.31 6.68
C GLY A 72 -29.54 -6.43 8.02
N ASP A 73 -30.50 -7.29 8.10
CA ASP A 73 -31.59 -7.38 9.07
C ASP A 73 -31.27 -7.45 10.58
N GLU A 74 -30.09 -7.05 11.05
CA GLU A 74 -29.71 -7.22 12.48
C GLU A 74 -29.42 -5.95 13.29
N ALA A 75 -29.56 -4.74 12.73
CA ALA A 75 -29.56 -3.51 13.54
C ALA A 75 -30.39 -2.42 12.87
N GLU A 76 -31.17 -1.68 13.65
CA GLU A 76 -31.64 -0.34 13.26
C GLU A 76 -30.42 0.41 12.71
N PRO A 77 -30.53 1.20 11.59
CA PRO A 77 -29.40 1.95 11.12
C PRO A 77 -28.96 2.89 12.24
N GLU A 78 -27.88 2.51 12.93
CA GLU A 78 -27.21 3.46 13.79
C GLU A 78 -26.89 4.68 12.93
N GLU A 79 -27.15 5.86 13.46
CA GLU A 79 -26.76 7.14 12.91
C GLU A 79 -25.38 7.03 12.27
N TYR A 80 -25.20 7.65 11.11
CA TYR A 80 -23.96 7.76 10.35
C TYR A 80 -22.75 7.92 11.30
N SER A 81 -22.04 6.82 11.55
CA SER A 81 -20.97 6.73 12.53
C SER A 81 -19.62 6.55 11.87
N SER A 82 -18.56 6.86 12.59
CA SER A 82 -17.19 6.66 12.10
C SER A 82 -16.88 5.21 11.74
N LEU A 83 -17.46 4.21 12.44
CA LEU A 83 -17.34 2.80 12.09
C LEU A 83 -17.99 2.49 10.74
N ALA A 84 -19.19 3.00 10.52
CA ALA A 84 -19.89 2.83 9.25
C ALA A 84 -19.15 3.51 8.10
N TYR A 85 -18.61 4.70 8.36
CA TYR A 85 -17.84 5.46 7.38
C TYR A 85 -16.54 4.74 7.00
N ALA A 86 -15.76 4.23 7.97
CA ALA A 86 -14.55 3.44 7.70
C ALA A 86 -14.84 2.23 6.81
N LYS A 87 -15.94 1.52 7.10
CA LYS A 87 -16.34 0.34 6.35
C LYS A 87 -16.67 0.66 4.88
N VAL A 88 -17.31 1.81 4.60
CA VAL A 88 -17.64 2.20 3.21
C VAL A 88 -16.49 2.88 2.49
N MET A 89 -15.55 3.52 3.20
CA MET A 89 -14.26 3.92 2.63
C MET A 89 -13.52 2.71 2.05
N GLY A 90 -13.53 1.58 2.75
CA GLY A 90 -13.03 0.29 2.26
C GLY A 90 -11.57 0.34 1.77
N SER A 91 -11.35 -0.10 0.53
CA SER A 91 -10.04 -0.03 -0.11
C SER A 91 -9.78 1.33 -0.71
N GLY A 92 -8.67 1.96 -0.31
CA GLY A 92 -8.27 3.28 -0.76
C GLY A 92 -6.91 3.32 -1.44
N TRP A 93 -6.65 4.45 -2.07
CA TRP A 93 -5.41 4.75 -2.76
C TRP A 93 -4.93 6.16 -2.39
N ASN A 94 -3.61 6.34 -2.23
CA ASN A 94 -3.00 7.64 -1.99
C ASN A 94 -2.49 8.27 -3.29
N LEU A 95 -2.83 9.53 -3.52
CA LEU A 95 -2.24 10.38 -4.55
C LEU A 95 -0.89 10.95 -4.04
N GLY A 96 0.04 10.07 -3.67
CA GLY A 96 1.33 10.46 -3.10
C GLY A 96 2.28 11.11 -4.10
N ASN A 97 3.20 11.90 -3.62
CA ASN A 97 4.18 12.64 -4.40
C ASN A 97 3.56 13.55 -5.48
N SER A 98 2.42 14.18 -5.15
CA SER A 98 1.74 15.16 -6.00
C SER A 98 1.53 16.46 -5.22
N PHE A 99 0.37 16.67 -4.59
CA PHE A 99 0.13 17.89 -3.80
C PHE A 99 0.92 17.94 -2.48
N ASP A 100 1.46 16.81 -2.04
CA ASP A 100 2.39 16.71 -0.92
C ASP A 100 3.84 17.07 -1.30
N SER A 101 4.19 17.11 -2.58
CA SER A 101 5.54 17.38 -3.05
C SER A 101 5.95 18.85 -2.88
N VAL A 102 7.21 19.11 -2.52
CA VAL A 102 7.71 20.45 -2.17
C VAL A 102 9.07 20.82 -2.79
N GLY A 103 9.39 20.33 -3.96
CA GLY A 103 10.69 20.49 -4.57
C GLY A 103 11.75 19.55 -3.97
N THR A 104 12.70 19.14 -4.79
CA THR A 104 13.74 18.16 -4.43
C THR A 104 14.70 18.67 -3.36
N ASP A 105 14.93 19.98 -3.32
CA ASP A 105 15.68 20.69 -2.28
C ASP A 105 14.82 21.88 -1.81
N LEU A 106 14.72 22.09 -0.51
CA LEU A 106 14.00 23.22 0.07
C LEU A 106 14.56 24.59 -0.36
N SER A 107 15.78 24.64 -0.88
CA SER A 107 16.42 25.82 -1.48
C SER A 107 16.05 26.03 -2.95
N GLU A 108 15.53 25.01 -3.64
CA GLU A 108 15.17 25.11 -5.05
C GLU A 108 13.76 25.67 -5.29
N PRO A 109 13.48 26.20 -6.50
CA PRO A 109 12.12 26.59 -6.86
C PRO A 109 11.15 25.42 -6.74
N ASP A 110 10.02 25.68 -6.13
CA ASP A 110 8.95 24.72 -6.07
C ASP A 110 8.23 24.63 -7.43
N GLN A 111 8.00 23.40 -7.91
CA GLN A 111 7.35 23.12 -9.18
C GLN A 111 5.89 22.66 -9.03
N GLY A 112 5.30 22.82 -7.85
CA GLY A 112 3.94 22.39 -7.58
C GLY A 112 3.82 20.87 -7.48
N GLU A 113 2.71 20.34 -7.97
CA GLU A 113 2.39 18.90 -7.92
C GLU A 113 3.35 18.01 -8.72
N VAL A 114 4.28 18.57 -9.47
CA VAL A 114 5.30 17.82 -10.25
C VAL A 114 6.70 17.84 -9.63
N SER A 115 6.84 18.42 -8.44
CA SER A 115 8.16 18.65 -7.81
C SER A 115 8.95 17.36 -7.56
N TRP A 116 8.29 16.23 -7.36
CA TRP A 116 8.94 14.94 -7.12
C TRP A 116 8.85 13.96 -8.30
N GLY A 117 8.68 14.51 -9.52
CA GLY A 117 8.84 13.79 -10.77
C GLY A 117 7.57 13.10 -11.30
N ASN A 118 6.47 13.14 -10.60
CA ASN A 118 5.19 12.72 -11.14
C ASN A 118 4.65 13.78 -12.12
N PRO A 119 3.89 13.39 -13.14
CA PRO A 119 3.21 14.34 -14.01
C PRO A 119 2.07 15.05 -13.25
N GLN A 120 1.58 16.14 -13.84
CA GLN A 120 0.39 16.81 -13.34
C GLN A 120 -0.79 15.84 -13.27
N VAL A 121 -1.55 15.90 -12.16
CA VAL A 121 -2.71 15.03 -11.95
C VAL A 121 -3.80 15.31 -12.97
N THR A 122 -4.39 14.24 -13.52
CA THR A 122 -5.46 14.31 -14.53
C THR A 122 -6.75 13.68 -14.00
N LYS A 123 -7.87 14.08 -14.57
CA LYS A 123 -9.17 13.46 -14.27
C LYS A 123 -9.20 11.99 -14.68
N GLU A 124 -8.46 11.64 -15.72
CA GLU A 124 -8.34 10.28 -16.21
C GLU A 124 -7.60 9.36 -15.21
N LEU A 125 -6.57 9.87 -14.53
CA LEU A 125 -5.92 9.15 -13.43
C LEU A 125 -6.93 8.83 -12.32
N ILE A 126 -7.73 9.80 -11.89
CA ILE A 126 -8.75 9.59 -10.85
C ILE A 126 -9.80 8.55 -11.29
N ARG A 127 -10.22 8.59 -12.54
CA ARG A 127 -11.08 7.54 -13.13
C ARG A 127 -10.44 6.18 -13.15
N SER A 128 -9.14 6.12 -13.47
CA SER A 128 -8.38 4.87 -13.45
C SER A 128 -8.34 4.28 -12.04
N VAL A 129 -8.09 5.09 -11.01
CA VAL A 129 -8.15 4.65 -9.60
C VAL A 129 -9.52 4.03 -9.28
N LYS A 130 -10.61 4.73 -9.64
CA LYS A 130 -11.97 4.18 -9.45
C LYS A 130 -12.20 2.88 -10.23
N SER A 131 -11.75 2.80 -11.47
CA SER A 131 -11.91 1.61 -12.32
C SER A 131 -11.15 0.40 -11.82
N LYS A 132 -10.06 0.61 -11.06
CA LYS A 132 -9.29 -0.44 -10.38
C LYS A 132 -9.97 -0.96 -9.10
N GLY A 133 -11.17 -0.46 -8.77
CA GLY A 133 -11.98 -0.97 -7.67
C GLY A 133 -11.82 -0.22 -6.35
N PHE A 134 -10.97 0.78 -6.27
CA PHE A 134 -10.85 1.60 -5.08
C PHE A 134 -12.14 2.37 -4.79
N THR A 135 -12.50 2.46 -3.52
CA THR A 135 -13.70 3.14 -3.04
C THR A 135 -13.39 4.45 -2.32
N SER A 136 -12.13 4.68 -2.00
CA SER A 136 -11.65 5.90 -1.38
C SER A 136 -10.30 6.36 -1.96
N ILE A 137 -10.00 7.62 -1.77
CA ILE A 137 -8.72 8.25 -2.15
C ILE A 137 -8.27 9.20 -1.04
N ARG A 138 -7.00 9.14 -0.69
CA ARG A 138 -6.36 10.17 0.12
C ARG A 138 -5.56 11.09 -0.81
N ILE A 139 -5.75 12.38 -0.65
CA ILE A 139 -5.08 13.42 -1.45
C ILE A 139 -4.24 14.24 -0.48
N PRO A 140 -2.99 13.81 -0.21
CA PRO A 140 -2.12 14.50 0.73
C PRO A 140 -1.71 15.86 0.18
N MET A 141 -1.72 16.91 1.05
CA MET A 141 -1.32 18.26 0.68
C MET A 141 -0.30 18.83 1.67
N THR A 142 0.85 19.27 1.16
CA THR A 142 1.81 20.04 1.93
C THR A 142 1.55 21.53 1.72
N ALA A 143 1.21 22.23 2.80
CA ALA A 143 0.96 23.67 2.77
C ALA A 143 2.25 24.50 2.71
N TYR A 144 3.38 23.95 3.19
CA TYR A 144 4.68 24.62 3.14
C TYR A 144 5.02 25.07 1.71
N ARG A 145 5.43 26.35 1.55
CA ARG A 145 5.64 27.05 0.27
C ARG A 145 4.36 27.38 -0.51
N ARG A 146 3.19 27.03 0.02
CA ARG A 146 1.86 27.32 -0.56
C ARG A 146 1.10 28.36 0.26
N TYR A 147 1.79 29.09 1.14
CA TYR A 147 1.21 30.16 1.93
C TYR A 147 2.16 31.37 2.00
N THR A 148 1.58 32.51 2.34
CA THR A 148 2.30 33.74 2.70
C THR A 148 1.97 34.12 4.13
N GLU A 149 2.91 34.77 4.81
CA GLU A 149 2.69 35.36 6.13
C GLU A 149 2.40 36.84 5.97
N VAL A 150 1.23 37.27 6.43
CA VAL A 150 0.75 38.66 6.35
C VAL A 150 0.61 39.22 7.74
N VAL A 151 1.29 40.37 7.99
CA VAL A 151 1.13 41.08 9.26
C VAL A 151 -0.10 41.97 9.20
N ASP A 152 -1.06 41.73 10.09
CA ASP A 152 -2.23 42.59 10.27
C ASP A 152 -1.74 43.94 10.86
N ALA A 153 -1.88 45.01 10.07
CA ALA A 153 -1.37 46.33 10.45
C ALA A 153 -2.11 46.95 11.67
N ALA A 154 -3.31 46.48 11.99
CA ALA A 154 -4.10 46.99 13.11
C ALA A 154 -3.74 46.31 14.43
N THR A 155 -3.43 45.00 14.39
CA THR A 155 -3.18 44.18 15.57
C THR A 155 -1.70 43.82 15.75
N GLY A 156 -0.89 43.92 14.69
CA GLY A 156 0.51 43.46 14.66
C GLY A 156 0.64 41.92 14.66
N THR A 157 -0.47 41.17 14.52
CA THR A 157 -0.46 39.71 14.49
C THR A 157 -0.13 39.21 13.09
N THR A 158 0.71 38.18 13.01
CA THR A 158 1.00 37.49 11.76
C THR A 158 -0.10 36.47 11.48
N LYS A 159 -0.62 36.45 10.27
CA LYS A 159 -1.58 35.46 9.75
C LYS A 159 -0.94 34.68 8.61
N THR A 160 -1.20 33.40 8.57
CA THR A 160 -0.83 32.53 7.44
C THR A 160 -1.99 32.50 6.45
N VAL A 161 -1.70 32.81 5.19
CA VAL A 161 -2.70 32.84 4.10
C VAL A 161 -2.27 31.89 3.00
N LEU A 162 -3.07 30.85 2.75
CA LEU A 162 -2.86 29.89 1.67
C LEU A 162 -2.97 30.56 0.30
N ASP A 163 -2.22 30.06 -0.65
CA ASP A 163 -2.28 30.47 -2.04
C ASP A 163 -3.63 30.02 -2.64
N GLU A 164 -4.41 30.99 -3.11
CA GLU A 164 -5.75 30.76 -3.63
C GLU A 164 -5.74 29.90 -4.90
N GLN A 165 -4.77 30.10 -5.80
CA GLN A 165 -4.64 29.31 -7.03
C GLN A 165 -4.27 27.85 -6.73
N TRP A 166 -3.44 27.64 -5.70
CA TRP A 166 -3.12 26.29 -5.23
C TRP A 166 -4.36 25.59 -4.64
N LEU A 167 -5.13 26.28 -3.82
CA LEU A 167 -6.38 25.73 -3.27
C LEU A 167 -7.41 25.45 -4.35
N GLU A 168 -7.56 26.33 -5.36
CA GLU A 168 -8.45 26.08 -6.51
C GLU A 168 -8.04 24.82 -7.27
N ARG A 169 -6.74 24.65 -7.53
CA ARG A 169 -6.21 23.47 -8.21
C ARG A 169 -6.37 22.20 -7.36
N TYR A 170 -6.13 22.28 -6.07
CA TYR A 170 -6.33 21.18 -5.14
C TYR A 170 -7.79 20.75 -5.09
N ARG A 171 -8.71 21.70 -4.97
CA ARG A 171 -10.15 21.47 -4.99
C ARG A 171 -10.61 20.83 -6.30
N GLU A 172 -10.08 21.26 -7.43
CA GLU A 172 -10.41 20.67 -8.73
C GLU A 172 -10.19 19.15 -8.73
N VAL A 173 -9.10 18.66 -8.12
CA VAL A 173 -8.81 17.22 -8.03
C VAL A 173 -9.71 16.52 -7.00
N VAL A 174 -10.02 17.18 -5.89
CA VAL A 174 -11.00 16.70 -4.90
C VAL A 174 -12.38 16.54 -5.58
N ASP A 175 -12.83 17.54 -6.33
CA ASP A 175 -14.09 17.50 -7.08
C ASP A 175 -14.13 16.34 -8.09
N TRP A 176 -13.03 16.08 -8.79
CA TRP A 176 -12.94 14.93 -9.70
C TRP A 176 -13.13 13.60 -8.96
N ALA A 177 -12.56 13.46 -7.78
CA ALA A 177 -12.69 12.24 -6.99
C ALA A 177 -14.12 12.09 -6.43
N VAL A 178 -14.73 13.18 -5.98
CA VAL A 178 -16.14 13.24 -5.56
C VAL A 178 -17.08 12.89 -6.71
N ASP A 179 -16.83 13.45 -7.91
CA ASP A 179 -17.60 13.16 -9.13
C ASP A 179 -17.61 11.66 -9.49
N GLU A 180 -16.47 10.97 -9.28
CA GLU A 180 -16.34 9.51 -9.49
C GLU A 180 -16.93 8.70 -8.33
N GLY A 181 -17.45 9.35 -7.28
CA GLY A 181 -18.06 8.70 -6.11
C GLY A 181 -17.04 8.01 -5.21
N LEU A 182 -15.84 8.55 -5.11
CA LEU A 182 -14.83 8.14 -4.12
C LEU A 182 -15.08 8.85 -2.79
N HIS A 183 -14.84 8.18 -1.68
CA HIS A 183 -14.62 8.85 -0.41
C HIS A 183 -13.25 9.51 -0.46
N VAL A 184 -13.17 10.80 -0.14
CA VAL A 184 -11.94 11.58 -0.24
C VAL A 184 -11.45 11.95 1.16
N MET A 185 -10.19 11.67 1.45
CA MET A 185 -9.52 12.15 2.66
C MET A 185 -8.46 13.17 2.29
N ILE A 186 -8.57 14.39 2.83
CA ILE A 186 -7.60 15.46 2.65
C ILE A 186 -6.88 15.74 3.95
N ASP A 187 -5.61 16.15 3.89
CA ASP A 187 -4.78 16.38 5.06
C ASP A 187 -3.84 17.59 4.92
N ILE A 188 -3.17 17.93 6.03
CA ILE A 188 -1.94 18.72 6.06
C ILE A 188 -0.79 17.72 6.22
N HIS A 189 0.05 17.57 5.18
CA HIS A 189 0.93 16.42 5.05
C HIS A 189 2.35 16.63 5.63
N HIS A 190 3.32 16.97 4.80
CA HIS A 190 4.71 17.07 5.23
C HIS A 190 5.02 18.27 6.14
N ASP A 191 4.06 19.15 6.33
CA ASP A 191 4.12 20.24 7.32
C ASP A 191 4.44 19.70 8.73
N SER A 192 4.04 18.45 9.01
CA SER A 192 4.31 17.75 10.26
C SER A 192 5.80 17.72 10.59
N TRP A 193 6.66 17.33 9.65
CA TRP A 193 8.10 17.23 9.85
C TRP A 193 8.87 18.46 9.35
N LEU A 194 8.28 19.28 8.46
CA LEU A 194 8.94 20.49 7.95
C LEU A 194 9.00 21.59 9.02
N TRP A 195 7.89 21.85 9.71
CA TRP A 195 7.84 22.93 10.70
C TRP A 195 7.05 22.60 11.97
N ALA A 196 5.94 21.85 11.91
CA ALA A 196 5.08 21.61 13.07
C ALA A 196 5.80 20.84 14.19
N LYS A 197 6.76 19.95 13.83
CA LYS A 197 7.59 19.23 14.81
C LYS A 197 8.38 20.15 15.76
N ASN A 198 8.62 21.40 15.36
CA ASN A 198 9.40 22.35 16.14
C ASN A 198 8.54 23.12 17.16
N TRP A 199 7.23 22.95 17.14
CA TRP A 199 6.33 23.62 18.06
C TRP A 199 6.69 23.28 19.52
N ASN A 200 6.81 24.33 20.33
CA ASN A 200 7.23 24.23 21.73
C ASN A 200 6.10 23.96 22.72
N GLY A 201 4.82 23.93 22.27
CA GLY A 201 3.64 23.79 23.11
C GLY A 201 2.95 25.12 23.49
N ASP A 202 3.53 26.27 23.13
CA ASP A 202 2.89 27.58 23.37
C ASP A 202 1.91 27.91 22.23
N THR A 203 0.65 28.16 22.59
CA THR A 203 -0.41 28.55 21.63
C THR A 203 -0.18 29.93 20.98
N ASN A 204 0.75 30.73 21.50
CA ASN A 204 1.19 31.98 20.85
C ASN A 204 2.38 31.79 19.91
N ALA A 205 2.94 30.60 19.81
CA ALA A 205 4.03 30.30 18.88
C ALA A 205 3.55 30.32 17.43
N ALA A 206 4.45 30.69 16.52
CA ALA A 206 4.15 30.81 15.09
C ALA A 206 3.62 29.51 14.49
N GLU A 207 4.13 28.36 14.93
CA GLU A 207 3.71 27.05 14.45
C GLU A 207 2.24 26.76 14.79
N TYR A 208 1.79 27.08 16.01
CA TYR A 208 0.39 26.88 16.41
C TYR A 208 -0.55 27.83 15.69
N ILE A 209 -0.16 29.10 15.56
CA ILE A 209 -0.93 30.11 14.82
C ILE A 209 -1.07 29.68 13.36
N ARG A 210 0.04 29.29 12.73
CA ARG A 210 0.06 28.78 11.35
C ARG A 210 -0.87 27.58 11.18
N PHE A 211 -0.73 26.55 12.01
CA PHE A 211 -1.59 25.36 11.98
C PHE A 211 -3.07 25.73 12.09
N SER A 212 -3.40 26.61 13.04
CA SER A 212 -4.76 27.08 13.24
C SER A 212 -5.30 27.89 12.05
N ASP A 213 -4.47 28.74 11.45
CA ASP A 213 -4.87 29.54 10.29
C ASP A 213 -5.05 28.67 9.02
N LEU A 214 -4.21 27.64 8.85
CA LEU A 214 -4.40 26.66 7.77
C LEU A 214 -5.75 25.93 7.92
N TRP A 215 -6.06 25.42 9.12
CA TRP A 215 -7.34 24.74 9.35
C TRP A 215 -8.55 25.64 9.22
N LYS A 216 -8.49 26.90 9.63
CA LYS A 216 -9.58 27.86 9.40
C LYS A 216 -9.89 28.04 7.91
N GLN A 217 -8.84 28.08 7.08
CA GLN A 217 -9.00 28.24 5.64
C GLN A 217 -9.48 26.95 4.99
N MET A 218 -8.84 25.81 5.30
CA MET A 218 -9.23 24.49 4.77
C MET A 218 -10.67 24.15 5.16
N ALA A 219 -11.05 24.29 6.43
CA ALA A 219 -12.39 23.99 6.89
C ALA A 219 -13.46 24.87 6.22
N SER A 220 -13.16 26.16 5.99
CA SER A 220 -14.08 27.07 5.31
C SER A 220 -14.14 26.83 3.82
N TYR A 221 -13.01 26.55 3.17
CA TYR A 221 -12.92 26.39 1.72
C TYR A 221 -13.60 25.12 1.22
N PHE A 222 -13.58 24.04 2.03
CA PHE A 222 -14.19 22.75 1.74
C PHE A 222 -15.51 22.50 2.51
N ALA A 223 -16.12 23.54 3.10
CA ALA A 223 -17.32 23.39 3.91
C ALA A 223 -18.54 22.93 3.10
N ASP A 224 -18.61 23.27 1.82
CA ASP A 224 -19.69 22.93 0.90
C ASP A 224 -19.47 21.58 0.18
N GLU A 225 -18.33 20.91 0.42
CA GLU A 225 -18.12 19.56 -0.07
C GLU A 225 -19.08 18.56 0.58
N PRO A 226 -19.46 17.48 -0.15
CA PRO A 226 -20.32 16.46 0.41
C PRO A 226 -19.65 15.68 1.56
N GLU A 227 -20.45 14.91 2.28
CA GLU A 227 -19.97 14.04 3.38
C GLU A 227 -18.96 12.97 2.93
N LEU A 228 -18.78 12.78 1.62
CA LEU A 228 -17.72 11.95 1.05
C LEU A 228 -16.32 12.48 1.37
N VAL A 229 -16.18 13.79 1.63
CA VAL A 229 -14.88 14.40 1.97
C VAL A 229 -14.68 14.40 3.47
N SER A 230 -13.57 13.83 3.93
CA SER A 230 -13.12 13.80 5.32
C SER A 230 -11.83 14.56 5.50
N PHE A 231 -11.57 15.04 6.72
CA PHE A 231 -10.41 15.87 7.07
C PHE A 231 -9.50 15.14 8.05
N GLU A 232 -8.29 14.78 7.64
CA GLU A 232 -7.24 14.28 8.52
C GLU A 232 -6.42 15.46 9.04
N THR A 233 -6.29 15.57 10.36
CA THR A 233 -5.76 16.78 10.99
C THR A 233 -4.30 17.06 10.71
N LEU A 234 -3.45 16.03 10.66
CA LEU A 234 -2.01 16.16 10.39
C LEU A 234 -1.41 14.79 10.06
N ASN A 235 -0.68 14.67 8.96
CA ASN A 235 0.06 13.46 8.62
C ASN A 235 1.26 13.23 9.54
N GLU A 236 1.48 11.99 9.98
CA GLU A 236 2.67 11.51 10.72
C GLU A 236 3.24 12.51 11.74
N PRO A 237 2.41 12.98 12.68
CA PRO A 237 2.80 14.04 13.62
C PRO A 237 3.96 13.59 14.51
N GLN A 238 5.04 14.36 14.50
CA GLN A 238 6.21 14.14 15.32
C GLN A 238 6.64 15.44 15.99
N PHE A 239 7.35 15.35 17.12
CA PHE A 239 7.80 16.55 17.85
C PHE A 239 9.22 16.39 18.34
N SER A 240 10.03 17.43 18.12
CA SER A 240 11.45 17.44 18.48
C SER A 240 11.70 17.56 19.99
N GLN A 241 10.74 18.05 20.77
CA GLN A 241 10.89 18.33 22.21
C GLN A 241 9.56 18.18 22.96
N GLY A 242 9.65 17.89 24.24
CA GLY A 242 8.49 17.81 25.12
C GLY A 242 7.67 16.52 24.98
N ASP A 243 6.47 16.51 25.56
CA ASP A 243 5.54 15.39 25.45
C ASP A 243 4.83 15.43 24.08
N ALA A 244 5.15 14.46 23.24
CA ALA A 244 4.61 14.39 21.88
C ALA A 244 3.09 14.15 21.88
N GLN A 245 2.57 13.35 22.82
CA GLN A 245 1.14 13.07 22.91
C GLN A 245 0.34 14.29 23.36
N GLU A 246 0.85 15.02 24.36
CA GLU A 246 0.20 16.25 24.84
C GLU A 246 0.12 17.30 23.73
N LYS A 247 1.22 17.49 22.99
CA LYS A 247 1.26 18.41 21.86
C LYS A 247 0.32 18.00 20.75
N LEU A 248 0.33 16.73 20.37
CA LEU A 248 -0.57 16.24 19.34
C LEU A 248 -2.03 16.43 19.74
N ASN A 249 -2.38 16.10 20.98
CA ASN A 249 -3.73 16.32 21.48
C ASN A 249 -4.15 17.79 21.39
N ALA A 250 -3.24 18.72 21.68
CA ALA A 250 -3.53 20.15 21.58
C ALA A 250 -3.73 20.61 20.12
N LEU A 251 -2.92 20.13 19.16
CA LEU A 251 -3.13 20.45 17.74
C LEU A 251 -4.42 19.81 17.21
N ASN A 252 -4.65 18.52 17.50
CA ASN A 252 -5.88 17.84 17.11
C ASN A 252 -7.13 18.53 17.67
N LYS A 253 -7.07 18.98 18.94
CA LYS A 253 -8.18 19.73 19.53
C LYS A 253 -8.42 21.08 18.86
N ALA A 254 -7.34 21.79 18.50
CA ALA A 254 -7.46 23.05 17.79
C ALA A 254 -8.09 22.86 16.40
N ALA A 255 -7.63 21.86 15.62
CA ALA A 255 -8.22 21.52 14.33
C ALA A 255 -9.69 21.11 14.47
N TYR A 256 -10.00 20.21 15.42
CA TYR A 256 -11.37 19.76 15.69
C TYR A 256 -12.31 20.93 16.02
N ASP A 257 -11.93 21.81 16.94
CA ASP A 257 -12.74 22.94 17.35
C ASP A 257 -12.99 23.91 16.16
N ILE A 258 -11.97 24.17 15.35
CA ILE A 258 -12.07 25.00 14.16
C ILE A 258 -13.04 24.38 13.14
N ILE A 259 -12.86 23.09 12.85
CA ILE A 259 -13.68 22.37 11.87
C ILE A 259 -15.15 22.37 12.33
N ARG A 260 -15.43 21.97 13.57
CA ARG A 260 -16.81 21.91 14.13
C ARG A 260 -17.46 23.29 14.25
N ALA A 261 -16.69 24.35 14.46
CA ALA A 261 -17.20 25.72 14.49
C ALA A 261 -17.48 26.32 13.12
N THR A 262 -17.00 25.69 12.04
CA THR A 262 -17.20 26.16 10.67
C THR A 262 -18.50 25.60 10.12
N PRO A 263 -19.49 26.46 9.77
CA PRO A 263 -20.77 26.01 9.22
C PRO A 263 -20.60 25.11 7.99
N GLY A 264 -21.33 23.99 7.95
CA GLY A 264 -21.23 22.95 6.92
C GLY A 264 -20.34 21.77 7.31
N ASN A 265 -19.60 21.86 8.43
CA ASN A 265 -18.74 20.78 8.92
C ASN A 265 -19.22 20.15 10.24
N GLU A 266 -20.47 20.38 10.63
CA GLU A 266 -21.00 19.88 11.90
C GLU A 266 -20.92 18.35 12.03
N GLN A 267 -21.08 17.65 10.89
CA GLN A 267 -21.01 16.18 10.79
C GLN A 267 -19.86 15.71 9.88
N ARG A 268 -18.96 16.62 9.50
CA ARG A 268 -17.78 16.27 8.69
C ARG A 268 -16.95 15.21 9.41
N MET A 269 -16.61 14.12 8.72
CA MET A 269 -15.72 13.12 9.29
C MET A 269 -14.33 13.71 9.52
N ILE A 270 -13.86 13.67 10.76
CA ILE A 270 -12.51 14.13 11.15
C ILE A 270 -11.68 12.92 11.49
N VAL A 271 -10.47 12.85 10.96
CA VAL A 271 -9.54 11.74 11.15
C VAL A 271 -8.38 12.19 12.03
N ILE A 272 -8.21 11.54 13.17
CA ILE A 272 -7.23 11.89 14.21
C ILE A 272 -6.06 10.90 14.16
N PRO A 273 -4.84 11.36 13.87
CA PRO A 273 -3.66 10.50 13.86
C PRO A 273 -3.19 10.15 15.27
N THR A 274 -2.57 8.98 15.41
CA THR A 274 -1.68 8.70 16.53
C THR A 274 -0.35 9.44 16.35
N VAL A 275 0.44 9.60 17.42
CA VAL A 275 1.80 10.15 17.29
C VAL A 275 2.61 9.28 16.33
N GLU A 276 3.21 9.90 15.31
CA GLU A 276 3.97 9.23 14.23
C GLU A 276 3.13 8.22 13.43
N THR A 277 1.80 8.33 13.50
CA THR A 277 0.85 7.31 12.99
C THR A 277 1.18 5.88 13.43
N ALA A 278 1.93 5.77 14.54
CA ALA A 278 2.38 4.49 15.09
C ALA A 278 1.25 3.74 15.81
N TYR A 279 1.31 2.40 15.75
CA TYR A 279 0.30 1.48 16.29
C TYR A 279 0.74 0.77 17.58
N GLY A 280 1.69 1.34 18.32
CA GLY A 280 2.04 0.88 19.65
C GLY A 280 0.86 1.06 20.64
N ASP A 281 0.69 0.12 21.56
CA ASP A 281 -0.44 0.09 22.51
C ASP A 281 -0.65 1.43 23.23
N ASP A 282 0.43 2.08 23.65
CA ASP A 282 0.37 3.36 24.34
C ASP A 282 -0.18 4.48 23.44
N ARG A 283 0.24 4.50 22.17
CA ARG A 283 -0.21 5.46 21.17
C ARG A 283 -1.70 5.26 20.85
N LEU A 284 -2.10 4.02 20.59
CA LEU A 284 -3.51 3.68 20.34
C LEU A 284 -4.41 4.08 21.51
N LYS A 285 -4.05 3.69 22.74
CA LYS A 285 -4.83 3.99 23.94
C LYS A 285 -4.90 5.48 24.22
N ALA A 286 -3.80 6.21 24.05
CA ALA A 286 -3.78 7.65 24.26
C ALA A 286 -4.70 8.39 23.27
N THR A 287 -4.69 7.99 21.99
CA THR A 287 -5.56 8.58 20.96
C THR A 287 -7.04 8.21 21.21
N ARG A 288 -7.35 6.95 21.56
CA ARG A 288 -8.72 6.57 21.98
C ARG A 288 -9.20 7.44 23.15
N ASP A 289 -8.38 7.55 24.19
CA ASP A 289 -8.73 8.31 25.40
C ASP A 289 -8.97 9.78 25.08
N PHE A 290 -8.17 10.37 24.19
CA PHE A 290 -8.35 11.73 23.69
C PHE A 290 -9.68 11.88 22.95
N ILE A 291 -9.99 10.98 22.00
CA ILE A 291 -11.27 11.02 21.26
C ILE A 291 -12.46 10.92 22.21
N GLN A 292 -12.40 9.99 23.19
CA GLN A 292 -13.50 9.77 24.10
C GLN A 292 -13.69 10.91 25.12
N LYS A 293 -12.59 11.47 25.66
CA LYS A 293 -12.66 12.44 26.75
C LYS A 293 -12.67 13.89 26.26
N ASP A 294 -11.76 14.23 25.35
CA ASP A 294 -11.53 15.61 24.93
C ASP A 294 -12.36 15.99 23.70
N LEU A 295 -12.72 15.01 22.86
CA LEU A 295 -13.62 15.18 21.71
C LEU A 295 -15.02 14.62 21.99
N HIS A 296 -15.35 14.33 23.27
CA HIS A 296 -16.68 13.93 23.74
C HIS A 296 -17.26 12.68 23.06
N ASN A 297 -16.38 11.78 22.57
CA ASN A 297 -16.78 10.59 21.80
C ASN A 297 -17.67 10.95 20.60
N ASP A 298 -17.31 12.01 19.89
CA ASP A 298 -18.03 12.48 18.69
C ASP A 298 -18.12 11.34 17.66
N PRO A 299 -19.33 10.92 17.22
CA PRO A 299 -19.51 9.81 16.30
C PRO A 299 -18.92 10.06 14.91
N TYR A 300 -18.59 11.30 14.59
CA TYR A 300 -17.97 11.71 13.31
C TYR A 300 -16.45 11.87 13.43
N VAL A 301 -15.81 11.16 14.35
CA VAL A 301 -14.36 11.15 14.52
C VAL A 301 -13.83 9.73 14.32
N MET A 302 -12.85 9.59 13.45
CA MET A 302 -12.06 8.38 13.18
C MET A 302 -10.65 8.51 13.75
N ALA A 303 -9.96 7.38 13.88
CA ALA A 303 -8.53 7.34 14.14
C ALA A 303 -7.77 6.89 12.88
N THR A 304 -6.51 7.35 12.72
CA THR A 304 -5.60 6.86 11.67
C THR A 304 -4.27 6.38 12.22
N VAL A 305 -3.77 5.33 11.58
CA VAL A 305 -2.44 4.74 11.76
C VAL A 305 -1.85 4.41 10.39
N HIS A 306 -0.52 4.26 10.29
CA HIS A 306 0.15 3.77 9.07
C HIS A 306 0.74 2.39 9.30
N TYR A 307 0.84 1.58 8.25
CA TYR A 307 1.38 0.23 8.35
C TYR A 307 2.27 -0.13 7.15
N TYR A 308 3.58 -0.14 7.39
CA TYR A 308 4.59 -0.53 6.40
C TYR A 308 5.28 -1.86 6.76
N SER A 309 4.64 -2.71 7.56
CA SER A 309 5.18 -3.98 8.05
C SER A 309 6.46 -3.84 8.88
N GLU A 310 7.10 -4.96 9.20
CA GLU A 310 8.38 -4.98 9.89
C GLU A 310 9.50 -4.47 8.97
N TRP A 311 10.32 -3.56 9.47
CA TRP A 311 11.37 -2.91 8.68
C TRP A 311 12.30 -3.91 7.97
N VAL A 312 12.68 -4.99 8.66
CA VAL A 312 13.55 -6.03 8.08
C VAL A 312 12.93 -6.81 6.93
N TYR A 313 11.61 -6.78 6.79
CA TYR A 313 10.89 -7.30 5.63
C TYR A 313 10.59 -6.20 4.62
N SER A 314 9.97 -5.13 5.07
CA SER A 314 9.48 -4.03 4.23
C SER A 314 10.59 -3.31 3.46
N ALA A 315 11.77 -3.14 4.10
CA ALA A 315 12.93 -2.45 3.52
C ALA A 315 13.98 -3.38 2.89
N ASN A 316 13.71 -4.68 2.80
CA ASN A 316 14.68 -5.66 2.30
C ASN A 316 14.09 -6.50 1.16
N LEU A 317 14.28 -6.04 -0.05
CA LEU A 317 13.88 -6.77 -1.25
C LEU A 317 14.45 -8.19 -1.27
N GLY A 318 13.56 -9.18 -1.35
CA GLY A 318 13.88 -10.55 -1.62
C GLY A 318 14.59 -11.34 -0.52
N ILE A 319 14.90 -10.72 0.61
CA ILE A 319 15.65 -11.40 1.66
C ILE A 319 14.77 -12.27 2.54
N THR A 320 13.57 -11.81 2.89
CA THR A 320 12.65 -12.53 3.77
C THR A 320 11.31 -12.77 3.11
N GLY A 321 10.76 -13.97 3.29
CA GLY A 321 9.41 -14.31 2.84
C GLY A 321 8.33 -13.80 3.81
N PHE A 322 7.10 -13.69 3.32
CA PHE A 322 5.95 -13.24 4.10
C PHE A 322 5.65 -14.15 5.30
N ASP A 323 5.95 -15.43 5.19
CA ASP A 323 5.80 -16.44 6.24
C ASP A 323 7.13 -16.88 6.87
N GLU A 324 8.25 -16.24 6.52
CA GLU A 324 9.57 -16.57 7.05
C GLU A 324 9.79 -15.97 8.45
N ASP A 325 10.31 -16.76 9.40
CA ASP A 325 10.68 -16.26 10.72
C ASP A 325 11.81 -15.23 10.64
N LEU A 326 11.51 -14.00 11.06
CA LEU A 326 12.42 -12.85 10.96
C LEU A 326 13.60 -12.94 11.96
N TYR A 327 13.36 -13.47 13.15
CA TYR A 327 14.31 -13.31 14.27
C TYR A 327 14.85 -14.62 14.86
N GLY A 328 14.29 -15.77 14.50
CA GLY A 328 14.76 -17.08 14.99
C GLY A 328 14.50 -17.32 16.47
N GLY A 329 13.42 -16.79 17.01
CA GLY A 329 13.02 -16.93 18.41
C GLY A 329 12.38 -18.29 18.73
N SER A 330 11.99 -18.49 20.00
CA SER A 330 11.27 -19.70 20.44
C SER A 330 9.84 -19.80 19.88
N GLN A 331 9.28 -18.69 19.45
CA GLN A 331 8.05 -18.59 18.69
C GLN A 331 8.37 -17.87 17.38
N PRO A 332 7.99 -18.45 16.23
CA PRO A 332 8.19 -17.78 14.95
C PRO A 332 7.49 -16.42 14.92
N TYR A 333 8.18 -15.41 14.46
CA TYR A 333 7.64 -14.08 14.22
C TYR A 333 7.93 -13.70 12.78
N ASN A 334 6.89 -13.62 11.97
CA ASN A 334 6.96 -13.36 10.54
C ASN A 334 6.06 -12.18 10.14
N PRO A 335 6.17 -11.65 8.93
CA PRO A 335 5.36 -10.53 8.47
C PRO A 335 3.85 -10.77 8.56
N ARG A 336 3.37 -11.99 8.30
CA ARG A 336 1.95 -12.36 8.46
C ARG A 336 1.50 -12.20 9.91
N ASN A 337 2.21 -12.80 10.85
CA ASN A 337 1.88 -12.69 12.29
C ASN A 337 1.97 -11.25 12.79
N SER A 338 2.93 -10.47 12.27
CA SER A 338 3.03 -9.03 12.55
C SER A 338 1.78 -8.28 12.09
N MET A 339 1.32 -8.55 10.88
CA MET A 339 0.10 -7.94 10.34
C MET A 339 -1.14 -8.35 11.14
N GLU A 340 -1.30 -9.62 11.50
CA GLU A 340 -2.40 -10.09 12.36
C GLU A 340 -2.39 -9.38 13.72
N ASN A 341 -1.23 -9.28 14.35
CA ASN A 341 -1.08 -8.56 15.62
C ASN A 341 -1.42 -7.07 15.49
N PHE A 342 -1.04 -6.44 14.39
CA PHE A 342 -1.40 -5.07 14.09
C PHE A 342 -2.92 -4.88 14.06
N PHE A 343 -3.63 -5.66 13.25
CA PHE A 343 -5.09 -5.58 13.15
C PHE A 343 -5.79 -5.91 14.47
N GLN A 344 -5.31 -6.91 15.20
CA GLN A 344 -5.86 -7.27 16.53
C GLN A 344 -5.73 -6.11 17.52
N ARG A 345 -4.58 -5.42 17.58
CA ARG A 345 -4.36 -4.27 18.47
C ARG A 345 -5.26 -3.09 18.10
N VAL A 346 -5.30 -2.73 16.83
CA VAL A 346 -6.13 -1.63 16.32
C VAL A 346 -7.60 -1.91 16.63
N ASN A 347 -8.08 -3.11 16.30
CA ASN A 347 -9.45 -3.54 16.58
C ASN A 347 -9.78 -3.50 18.08
N ALA A 348 -8.90 -4.04 18.93
CA ALA A 348 -9.10 -4.09 20.37
C ALA A 348 -9.17 -2.69 21.03
N VAL A 349 -8.53 -1.67 20.44
CA VAL A 349 -8.51 -0.33 21.02
C VAL A 349 -9.55 0.59 20.39
N PHE A 350 -9.65 0.62 19.07
CA PHE A 350 -10.52 1.57 18.38
C PHE A 350 -11.89 0.97 18.04
N THR A 351 -11.94 -0.11 17.27
CA THR A 351 -13.22 -0.68 16.78
C THR A 351 -14.13 -1.10 17.92
N THR A 352 -13.59 -1.79 18.94
CA THR A 352 -14.37 -2.18 20.14
C THR A 352 -14.82 -1.00 20.99
N SER A 353 -14.23 0.17 20.79
CA SER A 353 -14.61 1.42 21.45
C SER A 353 -15.57 2.27 20.61
N GLY A 354 -16.05 1.76 19.46
CA GLY A 354 -16.96 2.49 18.58
C GLY A 354 -16.26 3.52 17.68
N ILE A 355 -14.92 3.49 17.58
CA ILE A 355 -14.13 4.44 16.80
C ILE A 355 -13.76 3.78 15.46
N GLY A 356 -14.21 4.35 14.35
CA GLY A 356 -13.81 3.96 13.01
C GLY A 356 -12.32 4.21 12.80
N THR A 357 -11.68 3.35 11.99
CA THR A 357 -10.24 3.45 11.77
C THR A 357 -9.91 3.40 10.29
N VAL A 358 -8.94 4.21 9.89
CA VAL A 358 -8.31 4.15 8.58
C VAL A 358 -6.81 3.87 8.75
N ILE A 359 -6.29 2.95 7.96
CA ILE A 359 -4.87 2.84 7.71
C ILE A 359 -4.58 3.85 6.60
N GLY A 360 -4.11 5.05 6.98
CA GLY A 360 -3.93 6.17 6.05
C GLY A 360 -2.90 5.88 4.97
N GLU A 361 -1.91 5.05 5.31
CA GLU A 361 -0.91 4.57 4.36
C GLU A 361 -0.52 3.12 4.68
N TYR A 362 -0.42 2.31 3.64
CA TYR A 362 0.23 0.99 3.72
C TYR A 362 0.98 0.67 2.43
N GLY A 363 2.03 -0.13 2.56
CA GLY A 363 2.88 -0.57 1.46
C GLY A 363 4.12 -1.28 1.94
N LEU A 364 5.09 -1.47 1.04
CA LEU A 364 6.41 -2.04 1.33
C LEU A 364 7.49 -1.07 0.87
N LEU A 365 8.38 -0.66 1.78
CA LEU A 365 9.31 0.47 1.59
C LEU A 365 10.35 0.26 0.48
N ALA A 366 10.78 -0.97 0.26
CA ALA A 366 11.82 -1.27 -0.73
C ALA A 366 11.29 -1.88 -2.04
N TYR A 367 10.02 -2.25 -2.07
CA TYR A 367 9.42 -2.91 -3.24
C TYR A 367 8.98 -1.92 -4.33
N ASP A 368 8.89 -0.64 -4.04
CA ASP A 368 8.46 0.40 -4.97
C ASP A 368 9.40 0.56 -6.17
N SER A 369 10.69 0.30 -6.00
CA SER A 369 11.70 0.37 -7.06
C SER A 369 11.91 -0.94 -7.82
N ALA A 370 11.31 -2.05 -7.38
CA ALA A 370 11.49 -3.36 -7.99
C ALA A 370 10.55 -3.55 -9.19
N SER A 371 10.97 -4.37 -10.17
CA SER A 371 10.12 -4.85 -11.26
C SER A 371 9.40 -6.14 -10.85
N ASP A 372 8.44 -6.62 -11.68
CA ASP A 372 7.81 -7.93 -11.46
C ASP A 372 8.78 -9.12 -11.58
N ASN A 373 9.94 -8.91 -12.18
CA ASN A 373 11.05 -9.88 -12.22
C ASN A 373 12.00 -9.69 -11.03
N ALA A 374 11.67 -8.82 -10.10
CA ALA A 374 12.48 -8.61 -8.91
C ALA A 374 12.36 -9.79 -7.95
N LEU A 375 13.35 -9.88 -7.08
CA LEU A 375 13.44 -10.88 -6.03
C LEU A 375 12.16 -10.89 -5.19
N GLN A 376 11.57 -12.07 -4.98
CA GLN A 376 10.41 -12.29 -4.11
C GLN A 376 9.11 -11.59 -4.52
N ALA A 377 8.84 -11.47 -5.82
CA ALA A 377 7.58 -10.91 -6.32
C ALA A 377 6.34 -11.65 -5.74
N GLY A 378 6.40 -12.97 -5.61
CA GLY A 378 5.34 -13.76 -4.98
C GLY A 378 5.09 -13.40 -3.52
N GLU A 379 6.14 -13.07 -2.76
CA GLU A 379 6.00 -12.66 -1.36
C GLU A 379 5.37 -11.27 -1.21
N GLU A 380 5.66 -10.35 -2.15
CA GLU A 380 4.97 -9.05 -2.26
C GLU A 380 3.47 -9.24 -2.53
N GLN A 381 3.11 -10.14 -3.46
CA GLN A 381 1.72 -10.46 -3.78
C GLN A 381 0.97 -11.04 -2.56
N LYS A 382 1.58 -11.96 -1.81
CA LYS A 382 1.00 -12.51 -0.57
C LYS A 382 0.73 -11.43 0.48
N TYR A 383 1.63 -10.45 0.62
CA TYR A 383 1.46 -9.33 1.52
C TYR A 383 0.24 -8.48 1.15
N TYR A 384 0.11 -8.05 -0.11
CA TYR A 384 -1.01 -7.22 -0.55
C TYR A 384 -2.35 -7.96 -0.51
N GLU A 385 -2.35 -9.24 -0.85
CA GLU A 385 -3.54 -10.09 -0.72
C GLU A 385 -4.03 -10.13 0.73
N TYR A 386 -3.11 -10.43 1.64
CA TYR A 386 -3.46 -10.60 3.04
C TYR A 386 -3.83 -9.29 3.72
N MET A 387 -3.18 -8.18 3.35
CA MET A 387 -3.50 -6.84 3.81
C MET A 387 -4.95 -6.45 3.47
N GLY A 388 -5.36 -6.63 2.23
CA GLY A 388 -6.73 -6.35 1.80
C GLY A 388 -7.76 -7.27 2.48
N HIS A 389 -7.42 -8.55 2.72
CA HIS A 389 -8.26 -9.47 3.47
C HIS A 389 -8.47 -8.98 4.91
N MET A 390 -7.39 -8.73 5.63
CA MET A 390 -7.45 -8.30 7.04
C MET A 390 -8.20 -6.98 7.21
N ALA A 391 -8.00 -6.03 6.31
CA ALA A 391 -8.71 -4.75 6.34
C ALA A 391 -10.24 -4.95 6.24
N ARG A 392 -10.70 -5.79 5.30
CA ARG A 392 -12.13 -6.08 5.14
C ARG A 392 -12.72 -6.85 6.31
N GLU A 393 -12.01 -7.89 6.81
CA GLU A 393 -12.47 -8.68 7.97
C GLU A 393 -12.67 -7.84 9.23
N HIS A 394 -11.84 -6.80 9.40
CA HIS A 394 -11.93 -5.91 10.55
C HIS A 394 -12.77 -4.64 10.30
N GLY A 395 -13.29 -4.43 9.08
CA GLY A 395 -14.04 -3.23 8.73
C GLY A 395 -13.21 -1.93 8.84
N ILE A 396 -11.91 -2.03 8.62
CA ILE A 396 -10.94 -0.94 8.65
C ILE A 396 -10.69 -0.47 7.21
N ALA A 397 -10.76 0.83 6.95
CA ALA A 397 -10.35 1.38 5.67
C ALA A 397 -8.82 1.28 5.54
N ALA A 398 -8.31 0.96 4.34
CA ALA A 398 -6.88 0.86 4.12
C ALA A 398 -6.48 1.50 2.79
N MET A 399 -5.55 2.44 2.83
CA MET A 399 -5.17 3.25 1.68
C MET A 399 -3.75 2.92 1.23
N PHE A 400 -3.66 2.28 0.05
CA PHE A 400 -2.39 1.94 -0.58
C PHE A 400 -1.58 3.20 -0.88
N TRP A 401 -0.32 3.27 -0.40
CA TRP A 401 0.58 4.37 -0.71
C TRP A 401 1.17 4.22 -2.11
N ASP A 402 0.81 5.14 -2.99
CA ASP A 402 1.35 5.21 -4.35
C ASP A 402 2.02 6.56 -4.60
N ASN A 403 3.34 6.58 -4.53
CA ASN A 403 4.17 7.75 -4.84
C ASN A 403 4.48 7.90 -6.33
N GLY A 404 3.78 7.15 -7.20
CA GLY A 404 4.03 7.02 -8.63
C GLY A 404 4.75 5.73 -8.99
N SER A 405 5.01 4.83 -8.02
CA SER A 405 5.59 3.50 -8.27
C SER A 405 4.55 2.43 -8.56
N GLY A 406 3.30 2.61 -8.14
CA GLY A 406 2.19 1.70 -8.38
C GLY A 406 1.58 1.88 -9.77
N ILE A 407 0.72 2.86 -9.93
CA ILE A 407 0.11 3.22 -11.23
C ILE A 407 1.11 4.04 -12.06
N ASP A 408 1.36 3.63 -13.29
CA ASP A 408 2.16 4.44 -14.23
C ASP A 408 1.37 5.66 -14.69
N ARG A 409 1.67 6.81 -14.10
CA ARG A 409 1.00 8.09 -14.37
C ARG A 409 1.41 8.70 -15.71
N ASN A 410 2.42 8.14 -16.39
CA ASN A 410 2.84 8.53 -17.74
C ASN A 410 2.25 7.62 -18.83
N ASP A 411 1.65 6.50 -18.45
CA ASP A 411 0.98 5.60 -19.39
C ASP A 411 -0.42 6.13 -19.75
N ALA A 412 -0.79 6.02 -21.00
CA ALA A 412 -2.10 6.46 -21.50
C ALA A 412 -3.27 5.69 -20.86
N ASP A 413 -3.05 4.43 -20.49
CA ASP A 413 -4.04 3.54 -19.90
C ASP A 413 -3.92 3.46 -18.37
N TYR A 414 -2.97 4.19 -17.75
CA TYR A 414 -2.67 4.13 -16.33
C TYR A 414 -2.51 2.70 -15.82
N SER A 415 -1.71 1.91 -16.51
CA SER A 415 -1.40 0.53 -16.15
C SER A 415 -0.59 0.45 -14.85
N TRP A 416 -0.57 -0.72 -14.23
CA TRP A 416 0.33 -0.96 -13.11
C TRP A 416 1.78 -1.08 -13.62
N LYS A 417 2.73 -0.42 -12.94
CA LYS A 417 4.17 -0.58 -13.22
C LYS A 417 4.67 -1.98 -12.90
N LYS A 418 4.03 -2.63 -11.92
CA LYS A 418 4.21 -4.03 -11.55
C LYS A 418 2.88 -4.75 -11.74
N PRO A 419 2.60 -5.33 -12.90
CA PRO A 419 1.31 -5.93 -13.20
C PRO A 419 0.88 -6.99 -12.21
N LEU A 420 1.78 -7.91 -11.80
CA LEU A 420 1.45 -9.01 -10.89
C LEU A 420 1.01 -8.50 -9.50
N ALA A 421 1.77 -7.57 -8.93
CA ALA A 421 1.40 -6.94 -7.65
C ALA A 421 0.12 -6.10 -7.80
N GLY A 422 0.00 -5.34 -8.89
CA GLY A 422 -1.15 -4.49 -9.18
C GLY A 422 -2.44 -5.28 -9.33
N ASP A 423 -2.41 -6.41 -10.02
CA ASP A 423 -3.56 -7.31 -10.18
C ASP A 423 -4.04 -7.85 -8.82
N VAL A 424 -3.11 -8.19 -7.92
CA VAL A 424 -3.45 -8.63 -6.56
C VAL A 424 -4.00 -7.47 -5.73
N ILE A 425 -3.42 -6.28 -5.78
CA ILE A 425 -3.94 -5.09 -5.10
C ILE A 425 -5.38 -4.81 -5.57
N GLN A 426 -5.60 -4.81 -6.88
CA GLN A 426 -6.92 -4.61 -7.47
C GLN A 426 -7.92 -5.70 -7.04
N ALA A 427 -7.54 -6.98 -7.11
CA ALA A 427 -8.40 -8.08 -6.68
C ALA A 427 -8.73 -7.98 -5.18
N SER A 428 -7.78 -7.50 -4.37
CA SER A 428 -7.92 -7.32 -2.93
C SER A 428 -8.90 -6.22 -2.53
N THR A 429 -9.35 -5.36 -3.46
CA THR A 429 -10.38 -4.36 -3.15
C THR A 429 -11.72 -4.99 -2.82
N THR A 430 -12.04 -6.15 -3.36
CA THR A 430 -13.36 -6.79 -3.20
C THR A 430 -13.31 -8.27 -2.80
N GLY A 431 -12.18 -8.95 -3.00
CA GLY A 431 -12.08 -10.39 -2.84
C GLY A 431 -10.72 -10.86 -2.36
N ARG A 432 -10.47 -12.15 -2.56
CA ARG A 432 -9.22 -12.80 -2.22
C ARG A 432 -8.58 -13.41 -3.46
N SER A 433 -7.25 -13.38 -3.54
CA SER A 433 -6.48 -14.13 -4.53
C SER A 433 -5.93 -15.41 -3.93
N SER A 434 -5.76 -16.43 -4.76
CA SER A 434 -5.12 -17.69 -4.39
C SER A 434 -3.64 -17.64 -4.81
N TYR A 435 -2.79 -18.40 -4.11
CA TYR A 435 -1.35 -18.43 -4.38
C TYR A 435 -0.72 -19.74 -3.94
N ALA A 436 0.50 -20.02 -4.42
CA ALA A 436 1.30 -21.14 -3.90
C ALA A 436 1.80 -20.81 -2.47
N THR A 437 1.71 -21.79 -1.55
CA THR A 437 2.12 -21.56 -0.15
C THR A 437 3.64 -21.53 0.03
N GLY A 438 4.41 -22.08 -0.94
CA GLY A 438 5.86 -21.99 -1.02
C GLY A 438 6.33 -20.72 -1.72
N LEU A 439 7.52 -20.78 -2.32
CA LEU A 439 8.00 -19.76 -3.24
C LEU A 439 7.12 -19.74 -4.49
N ASP A 440 7.25 -18.72 -5.29
CA ASP A 440 6.70 -18.63 -6.64
C ASP A 440 7.55 -19.38 -7.68
N THR A 441 8.56 -20.11 -7.24
CA THR A 441 9.56 -20.75 -8.11
C THR A 441 9.89 -22.18 -7.67
N VAL A 442 9.77 -23.10 -8.62
CA VAL A 442 10.24 -24.49 -8.51
C VAL A 442 11.62 -24.61 -9.13
N TYR A 443 12.63 -24.98 -8.33
CA TYR A 443 14.01 -25.18 -8.78
C TYR A 443 14.28 -26.63 -9.16
N ILE A 444 14.81 -26.87 -10.36
CA ILE A 444 15.17 -28.19 -10.90
C ILE A 444 16.64 -28.22 -11.23
N GLU A 445 17.41 -29.03 -10.52
CA GLU A 445 18.86 -29.18 -10.74
C GLU A 445 19.20 -30.27 -11.77
N ASN A 446 18.50 -31.40 -11.67
CA ASN A 446 18.69 -32.57 -12.52
C ASN A 446 17.43 -32.86 -13.31
N ARG A 447 17.56 -33.59 -14.43
CA ARG A 447 16.41 -34.01 -15.21
C ARG A 447 15.39 -34.74 -14.31
N PRO A 448 14.16 -34.23 -14.20
CA PRO A 448 13.16 -34.80 -13.27
C PRO A 448 12.76 -36.22 -13.67
N ASP A 449 12.61 -37.06 -12.64
CA ASP A 449 12.09 -38.45 -12.74
C ASP A 449 10.87 -38.68 -11.83
N ALA A 450 10.43 -37.64 -11.13
CA ALA A 450 9.28 -37.64 -10.23
C ALA A 450 8.41 -36.40 -10.45
N ASP A 451 7.12 -36.54 -10.15
CA ASP A 451 6.15 -35.45 -10.15
C ASP A 451 6.51 -34.45 -9.02
N ILE A 452 6.23 -33.15 -9.23
CA ILE A 452 6.43 -32.09 -8.25
C ILE A 452 5.09 -31.51 -7.83
N SER A 453 4.85 -31.45 -6.53
CA SER A 453 3.61 -30.91 -5.94
C SER A 453 3.81 -29.46 -5.49
N ILE A 454 2.89 -28.58 -5.88
CA ILE A 454 2.82 -27.16 -5.53
C ILE A 454 1.56 -26.97 -4.69
N PRO A 455 1.66 -26.89 -3.35
CA PRO A 455 0.52 -26.65 -2.48
C PRO A 455 -0.03 -25.24 -2.64
N LEU A 456 -1.35 -25.09 -2.59
CA LEU A 456 -2.06 -23.84 -2.82
C LEU A 456 -2.83 -23.38 -1.58
N ALA A 457 -2.77 -22.10 -1.28
CA ALA A 457 -3.72 -21.40 -0.45
C ALA A 457 -4.86 -20.89 -1.34
N LEU A 458 -5.99 -21.59 -1.32
CA LEU A 458 -7.13 -21.27 -2.20
C LEU A 458 -7.91 -20.03 -1.76
N ASN A 459 -7.88 -19.68 -0.47
CA ASN A 459 -8.52 -18.49 0.10
C ASN A 459 -10.01 -18.34 -0.25
N GLY A 460 -10.72 -19.49 -0.35
CA GLY A 460 -12.14 -19.55 -0.70
C GLY A 460 -12.43 -19.70 -2.20
N ASN A 461 -11.41 -19.64 -3.04
CA ASN A 461 -11.54 -19.87 -4.48
C ASN A 461 -11.40 -21.35 -4.85
N SER A 462 -11.67 -21.67 -6.12
CA SER A 462 -11.40 -22.97 -6.72
C SER A 462 -10.29 -22.83 -7.76
N PHE A 463 -9.42 -23.83 -7.84
CA PHE A 463 -8.45 -23.91 -8.94
C PHE A 463 -9.19 -24.25 -10.25
N ILE A 464 -8.86 -23.56 -11.33
CA ILE A 464 -9.48 -23.72 -12.67
C ILE A 464 -8.55 -24.47 -13.62
N GLY A 465 -7.25 -24.15 -13.60
CA GLY A 465 -6.27 -24.75 -14.50
C GLY A 465 -5.00 -23.94 -14.64
N ILE A 466 -4.11 -24.42 -15.49
CA ILE A 466 -2.87 -23.74 -15.88
C ILE A 466 -2.98 -23.36 -17.35
N ASP A 467 -2.74 -22.09 -17.68
CA ASP A 467 -2.83 -21.61 -19.05
C ASP A 467 -1.88 -22.41 -19.97
N GLY A 468 -2.42 -22.91 -21.08
CA GLY A 468 -1.66 -23.63 -22.09
C GLY A 468 -1.29 -25.08 -21.75
N LEU A 469 -1.60 -25.58 -20.56
CA LEU A 469 -1.38 -26.97 -20.17
C LEU A 469 -2.68 -27.77 -20.06
N THR A 470 -2.59 -29.10 -20.23
CA THR A 470 -3.72 -30.03 -20.19
C THR A 470 -3.72 -30.81 -18.88
N GLU A 471 -4.80 -30.76 -18.13
CA GLU A 471 -4.96 -31.59 -16.93
C GLU A 471 -4.99 -33.09 -17.31
N GLY A 472 -4.30 -33.90 -16.52
CA GLY A 472 -4.11 -35.33 -16.80
C GLY A 472 -2.95 -35.64 -17.75
N GLY A 473 -2.46 -34.64 -18.52
CA GLY A 473 -1.26 -34.69 -19.36
C GLY A 473 -0.04 -34.12 -18.66
N GLU A 474 0.06 -32.79 -18.63
CA GLU A 474 1.22 -32.08 -18.11
C GLU A 474 1.13 -31.87 -16.57
N TYR A 475 -0.08 -31.79 -16.02
CA TYR A 475 -0.31 -31.66 -14.58
C TYR A 475 -1.57 -32.42 -14.15
N THR A 476 -1.76 -32.56 -12.84
CA THR A 476 -3.04 -32.94 -12.20
C THR A 476 -3.31 -32.05 -11.01
N TYR A 477 -4.59 -31.89 -10.67
CA TYR A 477 -4.99 -31.19 -9.45
C TYR A 477 -5.41 -32.19 -8.36
N ASP A 478 -4.73 -32.18 -7.21
CA ASP A 478 -5.10 -32.93 -6.02
C ASP A 478 -6.01 -32.07 -5.14
N SER A 479 -7.31 -32.28 -5.21
CA SER A 479 -8.29 -31.53 -4.43
C SER A 479 -8.28 -31.86 -2.92
N GLN A 480 -7.70 -32.97 -2.49
CA GLN A 480 -7.59 -33.32 -1.08
C GLN A 480 -6.46 -32.57 -0.39
N GLN A 481 -5.39 -32.35 -1.13
CA GLN A 481 -4.22 -31.59 -0.64
C GLN A 481 -4.24 -30.13 -1.08
N SER A 482 -5.22 -29.73 -1.91
CA SER A 482 -5.23 -28.41 -2.57
C SER A 482 -3.90 -28.12 -3.25
N ALA A 483 -3.43 -29.02 -4.10
CA ALA A 483 -2.13 -28.90 -4.74
C ALA A 483 -2.20 -29.16 -6.25
N VAL A 484 -1.44 -28.40 -7.01
CA VAL A 484 -1.11 -28.70 -8.40
C VAL A 484 0.08 -29.65 -8.40
N VAL A 485 0.00 -30.72 -9.18
CA VAL A 485 1.05 -31.72 -9.33
C VAL A 485 1.56 -31.70 -10.76
N LEU A 486 2.72 -31.10 -10.99
CA LEU A 486 3.40 -31.10 -12.29
C LEU A 486 3.98 -32.48 -12.59
N LYS A 487 3.71 -33.00 -13.77
CA LYS A 487 4.14 -34.37 -14.17
C LYS A 487 5.63 -34.41 -14.51
N ALA A 488 6.29 -35.49 -14.08
CA ALA A 488 7.70 -35.75 -14.38
C ALA A 488 8.01 -35.68 -15.88
N ASP A 489 7.13 -36.24 -16.73
CA ASP A 489 7.32 -36.22 -18.18
C ASP A 489 7.25 -34.81 -18.76
N TYR A 490 6.34 -33.95 -18.26
CA TYR A 490 6.27 -32.55 -18.65
C TYR A 490 7.56 -31.83 -18.22
N LEU A 491 7.92 -31.93 -16.94
CA LEU A 491 9.11 -31.30 -16.39
C LEU A 491 10.39 -31.75 -17.12
N ALA A 492 10.50 -33.05 -17.42
CA ALA A 492 11.61 -33.59 -18.22
C ALA A 492 11.64 -33.01 -19.63
N SER A 493 10.48 -32.81 -20.27
CA SER A 493 10.39 -32.26 -21.62
C SER A 493 10.89 -30.81 -21.69
N VAL A 494 10.47 -29.95 -20.74
CA VAL A 494 10.93 -28.55 -20.69
C VAL A 494 12.40 -28.46 -20.26
N PHE A 495 12.87 -29.35 -19.38
CA PHE A 495 14.27 -29.45 -18.98
C PHE A 495 15.18 -29.80 -20.15
N ASP A 496 14.80 -30.81 -20.97
CA ASP A 496 15.56 -31.26 -22.13
C ASP A 496 15.57 -30.22 -23.27
N ALA A 497 14.53 -29.40 -23.36
CA ALA A 497 14.43 -28.34 -24.39
C ALA A 497 15.43 -27.19 -24.13
N ARG A 498 15.86 -26.95 -22.90
CA ARG A 498 16.80 -25.88 -22.55
C ARG A 498 18.22 -26.41 -22.33
N LYS A 499 19.20 -25.85 -23.05
CA LYS A 499 20.61 -26.25 -22.93
C LYS A 499 21.33 -25.66 -21.71
N GLY A 500 20.95 -24.47 -21.24
CA GLY A 500 21.56 -23.78 -20.11
C GLY A 500 20.66 -23.77 -18.88
N ASN A 501 21.14 -23.15 -17.79
CA ASN A 501 20.34 -22.85 -16.61
C ASN A 501 19.35 -21.71 -16.92
N GLY A 502 18.37 -21.47 -16.06
CA GLY A 502 17.40 -20.42 -16.16
C GLY A 502 15.97 -20.90 -16.37
N LEU A 503 15.07 -19.99 -16.78
CA LEU A 503 13.63 -20.22 -16.87
C LEU A 503 13.27 -21.33 -17.87
N LEU A 504 12.57 -22.35 -17.39
CA LEU A 504 12.01 -23.45 -18.19
C LEU A 504 10.56 -23.20 -18.58
N ALA A 505 9.76 -22.69 -17.64
CA ALA A 505 8.36 -22.35 -17.86
C ALA A 505 7.90 -21.27 -16.90
N ASP A 506 7.01 -20.42 -17.38
CA ASP A 506 6.19 -19.49 -16.59
C ASP A 506 4.75 -20.02 -16.66
N LEU A 507 4.24 -20.47 -15.51
CA LEU A 507 2.95 -21.15 -15.37
C LEU A 507 1.93 -20.19 -14.78
N THR A 508 0.95 -19.76 -15.56
CA THR A 508 -0.15 -18.95 -15.05
C THR A 508 -1.26 -19.85 -14.52
N LEU A 509 -1.39 -19.90 -13.20
CA LEU A 509 -2.43 -20.63 -12.48
C LEU A 509 -3.69 -19.78 -12.39
N ARG A 510 -4.82 -20.32 -12.84
CA ARG A 510 -6.13 -19.65 -12.85
C ARG A 510 -7.02 -20.17 -11.74
N PHE A 511 -7.77 -19.24 -11.13
CA PHE A 511 -8.72 -19.52 -10.04
C PHE A 511 -10.10 -18.93 -10.37
N SER A 512 -11.11 -19.34 -9.61
CA SER A 512 -12.50 -18.89 -9.82
C SER A 512 -12.70 -17.40 -9.57
N ALA A 513 -11.83 -16.76 -8.79
CA ALA A 513 -11.80 -15.33 -8.55
C ALA A 513 -10.38 -14.90 -8.11
N GLY A 514 -10.16 -13.58 -8.03
CA GLY A 514 -8.87 -12.99 -7.66
C GLY A 514 -7.91 -12.90 -8.83
N ALA A 515 -6.70 -12.44 -8.55
CA ALA A 515 -5.61 -12.39 -9.51
C ALA A 515 -5.10 -13.81 -9.82
N PRO A 516 -4.57 -14.06 -11.02
CA PRO A 516 -3.84 -15.28 -11.32
C PRO A 516 -2.55 -15.34 -10.48
N TRP A 517 -2.03 -16.56 -10.28
CA TRP A 517 -0.73 -16.77 -9.68
C TRP A 517 0.26 -17.22 -10.76
N HIS A 518 1.47 -16.66 -10.74
CA HIS A 518 2.56 -17.10 -11.59
C HIS A 518 3.49 -18.02 -10.80
N GLU A 519 3.76 -19.19 -11.35
CA GLU A 519 4.70 -20.16 -10.80
C GLU A 519 5.78 -20.43 -11.83
N TYR A 520 7.03 -20.14 -11.49
CA TYR A 520 8.16 -20.28 -12.38
C TYR A 520 8.82 -21.64 -12.18
N VAL A 521 9.20 -22.28 -13.27
CA VAL A 521 10.02 -23.50 -13.24
C VAL A 521 11.42 -23.15 -13.73
N MET A 522 12.41 -23.27 -12.86
CA MET A 522 13.78 -22.86 -13.10
C MET A 522 14.74 -24.04 -13.14
N LYS A 523 15.58 -24.11 -14.18
CA LYS A 523 16.72 -25.01 -14.21
C LYS A 523 17.88 -24.35 -13.49
N SER A 524 18.22 -24.86 -12.29
CA SER A 524 19.25 -24.29 -11.43
C SER A 524 20.55 -25.09 -11.47
N GLY A 525 21.66 -24.39 -11.65
CA GLY A 525 23.01 -24.94 -11.54
C GLY A 525 23.70 -24.52 -10.25
N VAL A 526 25.01 -24.68 -10.20
CA VAL A 526 25.85 -24.21 -9.09
C VAL A 526 26.23 -22.76 -9.34
N PRO A 527 25.87 -21.81 -8.46
CA PRO A 527 26.29 -20.42 -8.59
C PRO A 527 27.81 -20.28 -8.51
N THR A 528 28.39 -19.40 -9.31
CA THR A 528 29.84 -19.17 -9.36
C THR A 528 30.19 -17.69 -9.46
N VAL A 529 31.44 -17.38 -9.11
CA VAL A 529 32.01 -16.05 -9.38
C VAL A 529 32.35 -15.95 -10.86
N ASP A 530 31.98 -14.84 -11.48
CA ASP A 530 32.44 -14.51 -12.83
C ASP A 530 33.82 -13.84 -12.75
N ALA A 531 34.86 -14.67 -12.80
CA ALA A 531 36.24 -14.23 -12.63
C ALA A 531 36.69 -13.21 -13.68
N ASP A 532 36.10 -13.24 -14.88
CA ASP A 532 36.47 -12.34 -15.97
C ASP A 532 35.95 -10.91 -15.77
N ARG A 533 34.91 -10.74 -14.93
CA ARG A 533 34.31 -9.45 -14.59
C ARG A 533 34.72 -8.91 -13.20
N LEU A 534 35.55 -9.63 -12.44
CA LEU A 534 35.96 -9.17 -11.12
C LEU A 534 36.91 -7.97 -11.20
N ALA A 535 36.62 -6.96 -10.37
CA ALA A 535 37.49 -5.81 -10.16
C ALA A 535 37.75 -5.61 -8.66
N ALA A 536 38.81 -4.88 -8.34
CA ALA A 536 39.04 -4.45 -6.96
C ALA A 536 38.09 -3.30 -6.63
N GLY A 537 37.51 -3.35 -5.42
CA GLY A 537 36.75 -2.28 -4.82
C GLY A 537 37.55 -1.50 -3.78
N THR A 538 36.94 -0.49 -3.19
CA THR A 538 37.50 0.27 -2.08
C THR A 538 36.44 0.47 -1.00
N ARG A 539 36.89 0.78 0.23
CA ARG A 539 35.95 1.10 1.31
C ARG A 539 35.04 2.30 0.96
N GLU A 540 35.54 3.23 0.15
CA GLU A 540 34.81 4.46 -0.23
C GLU A 540 33.80 4.21 -1.36
N ASN A 541 34.10 3.30 -2.30
CA ASN A 541 33.29 3.06 -3.50
C ASN A 541 32.51 1.74 -3.44
N GLY A 542 32.76 0.91 -2.44
CA GLY A 542 32.20 -0.44 -2.36
C GLY A 542 33.01 -1.47 -3.17
N LEU A 543 32.51 -2.71 -3.19
CA LEU A 543 33.06 -3.83 -3.95
C LEU A 543 31.92 -4.51 -4.72
N ASP A 544 31.94 -4.42 -6.04
CA ASP A 544 31.03 -5.19 -6.90
C ASP A 544 31.60 -6.57 -7.18
N ILE A 545 30.81 -7.61 -6.92
CA ILE A 545 31.16 -9.02 -7.09
C ILE A 545 30.27 -9.58 -8.19
N ALA A 546 30.83 -9.70 -9.38
CA ALA A 546 30.14 -10.29 -10.51
C ALA A 546 29.92 -11.81 -10.30
N LEU A 547 28.69 -12.26 -10.53
CA LEU A 547 28.27 -13.64 -10.30
C LEU A 547 27.53 -14.19 -11.54
N ASP A 548 27.70 -15.51 -11.77
CA ASP A 548 26.74 -16.31 -12.50
C ASP A 548 25.82 -16.97 -11.45
N PHE A 549 24.56 -16.53 -11.39
CA PHE A 549 23.55 -17.07 -10.48
C PHE A 549 23.09 -18.48 -10.90
N ALA A 550 23.40 -18.86 -12.14
CA ALA A 550 23.10 -20.19 -12.69
C ALA A 550 21.63 -20.60 -12.56
N GLY A 551 20.70 -19.66 -12.77
CA GLY A 551 19.26 -19.90 -12.63
C GLY A 551 18.76 -19.93 -11.18
N ASN A 552 19.51 -19.37 -10.24
CA ASN A 552 19.10 -19.30 -8.83
C ASN A 552 18.82 -17.84 -8.46
N GLU A 553 17.67 -17.59 -7.88
CA GLU A 553 17.32 -16.30 -7.31
C GLU A 553 18.11 -16.07 -6.02
N PHE A 554 18.64 -14.85 -5.86
CA PHE A 554 19.34 -14.45 -4.65
C PHE A 554 18.39 -14.45 -3.44
N LYS A 555 18.85 -14.93 -2.28
CA LYS A 555 18.09 -14.85 -1.04
C LYS A 555 18.73 -13.87 -0.05
N SER A 556 19.98 -14.13 0.35
CA SER A 556 20.58 -13.36 1.45
C SER A 556 22.09 -13.45 1.42
N ILE A 557 22.74 -12.56 2.17
CA ILE A 557 24.16 -12.59 2.40
C ILE A 557 24.47 -12.42 3.89
N THR A 558 25.33 -13.27 4.41
CA THR A 558 25.87 -13.16 5.76
C THR A 558 27.41 -13.03 5.66
N THR A 559 27.99 -12.20 6.47
CA THR A 559 29.42 -11.91 6.45
C THR A 559 30.06 -12.25 7.80
N TYR A 560 31.25 -12.85 7.74
CA TYR A 560 31.99 -13.26 8.91
C TYR A 560 33.44 -12.78 8.83
N GLN A 561 33.96 -12.31 9.97
CA GLN A 561 35.39 -12.04 10.16
C GLN A 561 35.86 -12.64 11.48
N ASN A 562 36.91 -13.45 11.44
CA ASN A 562 37.42 -14.15 12.63
C ASN A 562 36.33 -14.96 13.38
N GLY A 563 35.40 -15.55 12.65
CA GLY A 563 34.30 -16.36 13.20
C GLY A 563 33.12 -15.56 13.79
N ASN A 564 33.18 -14.22 13.77
CA ASN A 564 32.06 -13.35 14.21
C ASN A 564 31.33 -12.76 13.02
N LYS A 565 30.03 -12.60 13.14
CA LYS A 565 29.24 -11.80 12.15
C LYS A 565 29.72 -10.36 12.15
N VAL A 566 29.84 -9.78 10.96
CA VAL A 566 30.28 -8.39 10.76
C VAL A 566 29.34 -7.66 9.79
N GLY A 567 29.41 -6.34 9.79
CA GLY A 567 28.58 -5.46 8.97
C GLY A 567 27.37 -4.89 9.71
N PRO A 568 26.66 -3.94 9.09
CA PRO A 568 25.52 -3.29 9.70
C PRO A 568 24.46 -4.27 10.19
N ASN A 569 23.93 -4.01 11.39
CA ASN A 569 22.89 -4.82 12.04
C ASN A 569 23.29 -6.26 12.45
N SER A 570 24.55 -6.68 12.24
CA SER A 570 25.03 -8.04 12.53
C SER A 570 24.85 -8.47 14.00
N GLY A 571 24.66 -7.53 14.91
CA GLY A 571 24.43 -7.79 16.33
C GLY A 571 23.02 -8.26 16.69
N TRP A 572 22.03 -8.04 15.83
CA TRP A 572 20.64 -8.35 16.14
C TRP A 572 19.86 -9.02 14.99
N TRP A 573 20.34 -8.92 13.74
CA TRP A 573 19.70 -9.57 12.59
C TRP A 573 20.67 -10.50 11.85
N LYS A 574 20.10 -11.47 11.14
CA LYS A 574 20.89 -12.55 10.55
C LYS A 574 21.52 -12.21 9.20
N TYR A 575 20.96 -11.24 8.44
CA TYR A 575 21.38 -10.92 7.08
C TYR A 575 21.87 -9.48 6.94
N LEU A 576 22.67 -9.19 5.92
CA LEU A 576 22.91 -7.81 5.49
C LEU A 576 21.66 -7.24 4.83
N GLN A 577 21.40 -5.96 5.07
CA GLN A 577 20.25 -5.29 4.47
C GLN A 577 20.52 -5.02 2.99
N ASN A 578 19.65 -5.58 2.10
CA ASN A 578 19.64 -5.25 0.69
C ASN A 578 19.16 -3.80 0.49
N GLY A 579 19.74 -3.11 -0.49
CA GLY A 579 19.50 -1.68 -0.72
C GLY A 579 20.30 -0.72 0.19
N SER A 580 20.99 -1.25 1.23
CA SER A 580 21.81 -0.44 2.15
C SER A 580 23.23 -1.00 2.30
N ALA A 581 23.40 -2.09 3.03
CA ALA A 581 24.72 -2.73 3.23
C ALA A 581 25.15 -3.54 2.02
N VAL A 582 24.23 -4.08 1.29
CA VAL A 582 24.42 -4.83 0.04
C VAL A 582 23.42 -4.34 -1.01
N VAL A 583 23.81 -4.38 -2.29
CA VAL A 583 22.89 -4.18 -3.42
C VAL A 583 23.02 -5.37 -4.36
N VAL A 584 21.90 -5.97 -4.70
CA VAL A 584 21.84 -7.09 -5.63
C VAL A 584 21.36 -6.58 -6.98
N HIS A 585 22.12 -6.93 -8.02
CA HIS A 585 21.78 -6.67 -9.41
C HIS A 585 21.51 -8.00 -10.11
N ASP A 586 20.25 -8.37 -10.21
CA ASP A 586 19.81 -9.49 -11.04
C ASP A 586 19.30 -8.92 -12.36
N ASN A 587 20.10 -9.05 -13.41
CA ASN A 587 19.88 -8.34 -14.67
C ASN A 587 19.04 -9.14 -15.67
N THR A 588 18.60 -10.34 -15.32
CA THR A 588 17.92 -11.25 -16.25
C THR A 588 16.78 -11.99 -15.55
N ALA A 589 15.63 -12.06 -16.21
CA ALA A 589 14.47 -12.83 -15.71
C ALA A 589 14.74 -14.34 -15.55
N ASP A 590 15.86 -14.83 -16.10
CA ASP A 590 16.30 -16.23 -15.98
C ASP A 590 17.43 -16.42 -14.95
N HIS A 591 17.75 -15.38 -14.16
CA HIS A 591 18.76 -15.40 -13.09
C HIS A 591 20.11 -16.00 -13.57
N SER A 592 20.55 -15.66 -14.78
CA SER A 592 21.79 -16.21 -15.33
C SER A 592 23.02 -15.39 -14.95
N LEU A 593 22.91 -14.07 -14.97
CA LEU A 593 24.02 -13.16 -14.70
C LEU A 593 23.59 -12.01 -13.81
N GLY A 594 24.45 -11.66 -12.85
CA GLY A 594 24.22 -10.54 -11.97
C GLY A 594 25.45 -10.10 -11.21
N SER A 595 25.27 -9.33 -10.15
CA SER A 595 26.30 -9.01 -9.17
C SER A 595 25.72 -8.75 -7.78
N VAL A 596 26.60 -8.82 -6.81
CA VAL A 596 26.34 -8.39 -5.43
C VAL A 596 27.38 -7.34 -5.08
N THR A 597 26.92 -6.14 -4.76
CA THR A 597 27.77 -5.02 -4.35
C THR A 597 27.76 -4.87 -2.84
N LEU A 598 28.91 -5.07 -2.18
CA LEU A 598 29.12 -4.60 -0.82
C LEU A 598 29.28 -3.07 -0.86
N THR A 599 28.39 -2.34 -0.22
CA THR A 599 28.32 -0.88 -0.33
C THR A 599 29.35 -0.17 0.54
N PRO A 600 29.60 1.13 0.34
CA PRO A 600 30.37 1.93 1.30
C PRO A 600 29.84 1.84 2.74
N SER A 601 28.51 1.71 2.93
CA SER A 601 27.90 1.56 4.26
C SER A 601 28.33 0.25 4.96
N PHE A 602 28.49 -0.85 4.20
CA PHE A 602 29.04 -2.07 4.75
C PHE A 602 30.46 -1.86 5.26
N PHE A 603 31.32 -1.23 4.44
CA PHE A 603 32.73 -1.00 4.79
C PHE A 603 32.95 0.06 5.87
N ALA A 604 31.98 0.95 6.10
CA ALA A 604 32.02 1.95 7.16
C ALA A 604 31.63 1.39 8.53
N ASP A 605 31.02 0.21 8.58
CA ASP A 605 30.62 -0.40 9.84
C ASP A 605 31.85 -0.74 10.71
N ALA A 606 31.78 -0.43 12.01
CA ALA A 606 32.89 -0.58 12.95
C ALA A 606 33.34 -2.04 13.15
N THR A 607 32.49 -3.00 12.83
CA THR A 607 32.82 -4.42 12.92
C THR A 607 33.65 -4.93 11.74
N VAL A 608 33.69 -4.16 10.61
CA VAL A 608 34.40 -4.53 9.39
C VAL A 608 35.83 -3.97 9.40
N GLN A 609 36.82 -4.82 9.66
CA GLN A 609 38.24 -4.46 9.74
C GLN A 609 39.03 -4.92 8.51
N ASP A 610 40.31 -4.47 8.40
CA ASP A 610 41.22 -5.03 7.40
C ASP A 610 41.50 -6.52 7.72
N GLY A 611 41.71 -7.33 6.69
CA GLY A 611 41.87 -8.79 6.74
C GLY A 611 40.83 -9.52 5.91
N GLN A 612 40.72 -10.81 6.15
CA GLN A 612 39.83 -11.69 5.41
C GLN A 612 38.41 -11.66 5.98
N ILE A 613 37.43 -11.52 5.09
CA ILE A 613 36.01 -11.65 5.37
C ILE A 613 35.46 -12.82 4.54
N THR A 614 34.71 -13.71 5.17
CA THR A 614 33.94 -14.74 4.47
C THR A 614 32.57 -14.22 4.20
N LEU A 615 32.12 -14.30 2.96
CA LEU A 615 30.75 -14.03 2.52
C LEU A 615 30.05 -15.37 2.28
N GLU A 616 28.92 -15.57 2.91
CA GLU A 616 28.01 -16.69 2.66
C GLU A 616 26.79 -16.13 1.92
N ILE A 617 26.74 -16.36 0.61
CA ILE A 617 25.63 -15.95 -0.27
C ILE A 617 24.68 -17.12 -0.40
N THR A 618 23.45 -16.97 0.06
CA THR A 618 22.40 -17.98 0.01
C THR A 618 21.40 -17.64 -1.09
N PHE A 619 20.95 -18.65 -1.83
CA PHE A 619 19.95 -18.55 -2.89
C PHE A 619 18.62 -19.20 -2.46
N GLN A 620 17.51 -18.80 -3.08
CA GLN A 620 16.17 -19.35 -2.80
C GLN A 620 16.07 -20.85 -3.07
N SER A 621 16.86 -21.36 -4.00
CA SER A 621 17.01 -22.81 -4.26
C SER A 621 17.67 -23.59 -3.09
N GLY A 622 18.13 -22.91 -2.05
CA GLY A 622 18.89 -23.50 -0.94
C GLY A 622 20.40 -23.66 -1.21
N LYS A 623 20.87 -23.26 -2.39
CA LYS A 623 22.31 -23.28 -2.69
C LYS A 623 23.04 -22.18 -1.93
N ILE A 624 24.31 -22.42 -1.63
CA ILE A 624 25.19 -21.48 -0.92
C ILE A 624 26.47 -21.32 -1.73
N LEU A 625 26.89 -20.07 -1.91
CA LEU A 625 28.18 -19.70 -2.48
C LEU A 625 29.02 -19.01 -1.39
N GLU A 626 30.10 -19.65 -0.98
CA GLU A 626 31.07 -19.06 -0.04
C GLU A 626 32.19 -18.35 -0.82
N LEU A 627 32.46 -17.11 -0.43
CA LEU A 627 33.53 -16.30 -1.01
C LEU A 627 34.40 -15.72 0.10
N THR A 628 35.67 -15.52 -0.19
CA THR A 628 36.59 -14.76 0.68
C THR A 628 36.90 -13.42 0.03
N VAL A 629 36.74 -12.34 0.79
CA VAL A 629 37.19 -10.99 0.43
C VAL A 629 38.33 -10.59 1.33
N GLU A 630 39.45 -10.20 0.73
CA GLU A 630 40.59 -9.61 1.43
C GLU A 630 40.51 -8.10 1.42
N ILE A 631 40.55 -7.48 2.58
CA ILE A 631 40.62 -6.03 2.74
C ILE A 631 42.02 -5.65 3.24
N SER A 632 42.72 -4.83 2.47
CA SER A 632 44.03 -4.36 2.83
C SER A 632 44.29 -2.97 2.31
N ASN A 633 44.73 -2.06 3.20
CA ASN A 633 45.02 -0.65 2.85
C ASN A 633 43.86 0.06 2.14
N GLY A 634 42.62 -0.18 2.57
CA GLY A 634 41.41 0.41 2.02
C GLY A 634 40.93 -0.18 0.70
N VAL A 635 41.61 -1.22 0.18
CA VAL A 635 41.23 -1.93 -1.05
C VAL A 635 40.65 -3.29 -0.69
N ALA A 636 39.53 -3.64 -1.30
CA ALA A 636 38.85 -4.92 -1.15
C ALA A 636 38.95 -5.74 -2.44
N ARG A 637 39.21 -7.05 -2.34
CA ARG A 637 39.32 -7.97 -3.46
C ARG A 637 38.72 -9.32 -3.14
N VAL A 638 37.97 -9.88 -4.06
CA VAL A 638 37.58 -11.30 -3.99
C VAL A 638 38.84 -12.18 -4.16
N GLN A 639 39.01 -13.14 -3.27
CA GLN A 639 40.04 -14.16 -3.40
C GLN A 639 39.46 -15.32 -4.21
N THR A 640 39.88 -15.47 -5.44
CA THR A 640 39.55 -16.66 -6.25
C THR A 640 40.52 -17.78 -5.83
N THR A 641 40.00 -18.85 -5.26
CA THR A 641 40.80 -20.08 -5.07
C THR A 641 41.07 -20.62 -6.49
N ILE A 642 42.34 -20.56 -6.89
CA ILE A 642 42.83 -21.16 -8.15
C ILE A 642 42.83 -22.68 -8.00
#